data_6c14cb03915cce96e7129df0dd6aa10f
#
_entry.id   6c14cb03915cce96e7129df0dd6aa10f
#
_cell.length_a   1.000
_cell.length_b   1.000
_cell.length_c   1.000
_cell.angle_alpha   90.00
_cell.angle_beta   90.00
_cell.angle_gamma   90.00
#
_symmetry.space_group_name_H-M   'P 1'
#
loop_
_entity.id
_entity.type
_entity.pdbx_description
1 polymer ?
#
loop_
_entity_poly.entity_id
_entity_poly.type
_entity_poly.pdbx_seq_one_letter_code
_entity_poly.pdbx_strand_id
1 'polypeptide(L)'
;MVYKRVNSKELEGTSEKIDYYDSSDEEDLRNTIGNIPVSWYDDLNHIGYDNDGNPIESAKKKDDMEEFLDRMDDPDYWRKVYDRQSGGFVTLSDEQVKKLNALNTSKYPSVGYNPYQPFLDIFSSQTEIHPISNRPDSKRSFIPSLDERRLVGKMVHAIKMGWVRPSRPKQIEKKIYDLWADDSSIEKTKSELARIRMHFPAPKVSLPGHAESYNPPAEYLYDEEELKKWEETDPEDRRLDFIPKKYDSLRKVPAYDRFYNDRYQRCLDLYLAPRQRKMKLNVDHTELLPELPNLAEMRPFPTTQSFRMLGHSGQVRSLSFEPESTEIFASGGEDGTLRLWSICDGRCLKTTNLGSPITSVAYCPLASWTLLAVTMESNRMILTNSYCGDRHRITATTEYLSKLQSDSSRSDSLEWKYEGKTKISIDLGYVARQIVWHHKGDYFATFANSKSPKLIYIHQLSKCKSQRPFSRLKGLMTVLSFHPCEPLLFVGTQRHIRIYDLAKCQLKKKIMTGSQWISSMHVDFRGGNVFVGGHDRIFSWIDLQLSSKPWKSVKHHTAAIRAVTQHPRYPLIATVSDDSTAVVYHARINSDPFKENEFVPVRRLRTQTAQRSGLSILAAIFHPSQSWLITAQVDGSIVLFI
;
A
#
# COMPACT_ATOMS: atom_id res chain seq x y z
N MET A 1 -43.84 15.74 -13.28
CA MET A 1 -45.30 15.60 -13.00
C MET A 1 -45.71 14.24 -13.46
N VAL A 2 -46.11 13.41 -12.59
CA VAL A 2 -47.15 12.36 -12.55
C VAL A 2 -46.81 11.50 -11.33
N TYR A 3 -47.42 11.81 -10.22
CA TYR A 3 -47.48 10.96 -9.04
C TYR A 3 -48.45 9.81 -9.38
N LYS A 4 -47.92 8.60 -9.53
CA LYS A 4 -48.74 7.37 -9.45
C LYS A 4 -49.06 7.11 -7.97
N ARG A 5 -50.31 7.25 -7.58
CA ARG A 5 -50.89 6.71 -6.36
C ARG A 5 -50.68 5.19 -6.37
N VAL A 6 -49.89 4.71 -5.44
CA VAL A 6 -49.79 3.29 -5.13
C VAL A 6 -50.99 2.94 -4.24
N ASN A 7 -51.78 1.99 -4.71
CA ASN A 7 -52.99 1.50 -4.06
C ASN A 7 -52.66 0.86 -2.70
N SER A 8 -53.39 1.29 -1.69
CA SER A 8 -53.34 0.83 -0.30
C SER A 8 -54.01 -0.54 -0.05
N LYS A 9 -53.84 -1.52 -0.93
CA LYS A 9 -54.50 -2.83 -0.78
C LYS A 9 -53.58 -4.06 -0.78
N GLU A 10 -52.27 -3.89 -0.65
CA GLU A 10 -51.33 -5.03 -0.54
C GLU A 10 -50.48 -5.02 0.77
N LEU A 11 -51.02 -4.47 1.83
CA LEU A 11 -50.38 -4.47 3.17
C LEU A 11 -51.26 -5.18 4.22
N GLU A 12 -51.98 -6.22 3.81
CA GLU A 12 -52.61 -7.17 4.74
C GLU A 12 -51.89 -8.52 4.64
N GLY A 13 -50.76 -8.61 5.28
CA GLY A 13 -50.02 -9.86 5.40
C GLY A 13 -48.87 -9.71 6.41
N THR A 14 -49.12 -10.19 7.61
CA THR A 14 -48.19 -10.27 8.76
C THR A 14 -47.93 -8.94 9.49
N SER A 15 -48.94 -8.49 10.25
CA SER A 15 -48.67 -7.62 11.39
C SER A 15 -48.02 -8.48 12.48
N GLU A 16 -46.74 -8.69 12.44
CA GLU A 16 -45.97 -8.92 13.67
C GLU A 16 -46.17 -7.66 14.50
N LYS A 17 -46.81 -7.83 15.66
CA LYS A 17 -46.94 -6.77 16.65
C LYS A 17 -45.53 -6.33 17.01
N ILE A 18 -45.11 -5.20 16.46
CA ILE A 18 -43.89 -4.54 16.90
C ILE A 18 -44.19 -4.07 18.32
N ASP A 19 -43.67 -4.77 19.31
CA ASP A 19 -43.72 -4.37 20.69
C ASP A 19 -42.89 -3.10 20.84
N TYR A 20 -43.56 -1.96 20.97
CA TYR A 20 -42.96 -0.64 21.17
C TYR A 20 -42.20 -0.48 22.49
N TYR A 21 -42.15 -1.52 23.32
CA TYR A 21 -41.48 -1.56 24.62
C TYR A 21 -40.24 -2.43 24.62
N ASP A 22 -39.84 -2.93 23.46
CA ASP A 22 -38.63 -3.71 23.35
C ASP A 22 -37.42 -2.79 23.56
N SER A 23 -36.76 -2.97 24.67
CA SER A 23 -35.54 -2.31 25.02
C SER A 23 -34.49 -2.72 23.95
N SER A 24 -33.78 -1.75 23.37
CA SER A 24 -32.76 -1.99 22.35
C SER A 24 -31.59 -2.90 22.79
N ASP A 25 -31.63 -3.38 24.03
CA ASP A 25 -30.65 -4.28 24.63
C ASP A 25 -31.09 -5.77 24.60
N GLU A 26 -32.32 -6.05 24.20
CA GLU A 26 -32.80 -7.42 23.97
C GLU A 26 -32.52 -7.86 22.54
N GLU A 27 -31.25 -7.93 22.16
CA GLU A 27 -30.88 -8.76 21.02
C GLU A 27 -31.19 -10.21 21.43
N ASP A 28 -31.92 -10.93 20.58
CA ASP A 28 -32.11 -12.38 20.69
C ASP A 28 -30.74 -13.04 20.83
N LEU A 29 -30.36 -13.34 22.08
CA LEU A 29 -29.09 -14.02 22.37
C LEU A 29 -29.21 -15.45 21.86
N ARG A 30 -28.80 -15.65 20.61
CA ARG A 30 -28.80 -16.97 19.97
C ARG A 30 -27.84 -17.94 20.65
N ASN A 31 -26.92 -17.43 21.44
CA ASN A 31 -25.96 -18.22 22.21
C ASN A 31 -25.68 -17.53 23.55
N THR A 32 -25.91 -18.21 24.64
CA THR A 32 -25.83 -17.66 26.01
C THR A 32 -24.44 -17.71 26.62
N ILE A 33 -23.40 -18.13 25.88
CA ILE A 33 -22.03 -18.23 26.41
C ILE A 33 -21.36 -16.90 26.72
N GLY A 34 -21.93 -15.77 26.25
CA GLY A 34 -21.42 -14.43 26.53
C GLY A 34 -20.01 -14.19 25.97
N ASN A 35 -19.11 -13.69 26.81
CA ASN A 35 -17.74 -13.30 26.40
C ASN A 35 -16.75 -14.48 26.26
N ILE A 36 -17.21 -15.71 26.36
CA ILE A 36 -16.35 -16.90 26.22
C ILE A 36 -16.04 -17.08 24.72
N PRO A 37 -14.77 -17.21 24.33
CA PRO A 37 -14.41 -17.48 22.93
C PRO A 37 -15.03 -18.79 22.45
N VAL A 38 -15.73 -18.77 21.32
CA VAL A 38 -16.36 -19.97 20.72
C VAL A 38 -15.34 -21.08 20.44
N SER A 39 -14.07 -20.71 20.25
CA SER A 39 -12.97 -21.67 20.04
C SER A 39 -12.76 -22.65 21.20
N TRP A 40 -13.24 -22.35 22.40
CA TRP A 40 -13.15 -23.30 23.53
C TRP A 40 -14.09 -24.49 23.37
N TYR A 41 -15.08 -24.38 22.49
CA TYR A 41 -16.05 -25.41 22.17
C TYR A 41 -15.68 -26.24 20.93
N ASP A 42 -14.53 -25.95 20.29
CA ASP A 42 -14.11 -26.65 19.06
C ASP A 42 -13.90 -28.18 19.24
N ASP A 43 -13.56 -28.60 20.46
CA ASP A 43 -13.39 -30.02 20.83
C ASP A 43 -14.69 -30.67 21.32
N LEU A 44 -15.77 -29.90 21.45
CA LEU A 44 -17.05 -30.35 21.94
C LEU A 44 -18.04 -30.51 20.77
N ASN A 45 -19.08 -31.34 20.98
CA ASN A 45 -20.12 -31.53 19.96
C ASN A 45 -21.15 -30.39 19.89
N HIS A 46 -21.03 -29.38 20.76
CA HIS A 46 -21.92 -28.23 20.84
C HIS A 46 -21.11 -26.93 20.88
N ILE A 47 -21.70 -25.85 20.43
CA ILE A 47 -21.05 -24.54 20.34
C ILE A 47 -21.43 -23.64 21.51
N GLY A 48 -22.52 -23.94 22.18
CA GLY A 48 -23.04 -23.16 23.30
C GLY A 48 -24.40 -23.65 23.71
N TYR A 49 -25.15 -22.78 24.38
CA TYR A 49 -26.45 -23.08 24.90
C TYR A 49 -27.47 -22.03 24.46
N ASP A 50 -28.70 -22.48 24.21
CA ASP A 50 -29.85 -21.62 23.91
C ASP A 50 -30.40 -20.98 25.20
N ASN A 51 -31.31 -20.02 25.08
CA ASN A 51 -31.97 -19.36 26.19
C ASN A 51 -32.65 -20.36 27.17
N ASP A 52 -33.06 -21.50 26.65
CA ASP A 52 -33.68 -22.59 27.44
C ASP A 52 -32.66 -23.54 28.07
N GLY A 53 -31.34 -23.29 27.86
CA GLY A 53 -30.25 -24.13 28.38
C GLY A 53 -29.99 -25.41 27.58
N ASN A 54 -30.60 -25.57 26.41
CA ASN A 54 -30.32 -26.70 25.54
C ASN A 54 -28.99 -26.47 24.79
N PRO A 55 -28.14 -27.51 24.61
CA PRO A 55 -26.91 -27.40 23.86
C PRO A 55 -27.20 -27.15 22.36
N ILE A 56 -26.58 -26.14 21.80
CA ILE A 56 -26.63 -25.87 20.35
C ILE A 56 -25.64 -26.80 19.68
N GLU A 57 -26.12 -27.76 18.90
CA GLU A 57 -25.27 -28.71 18.20
C GLU A 57 -24.44 -28.02 17.11
N SER A 58 -23.14 -28.32 17.08
CA SER A 58 -22.27 -27.92 15.99
C SER A 58 -22.68 -28.65 14.71
N ALA A 59 -22.95 -27.92 13.64
CA ALA A 59 -23.09 -28.54 12.33
C ALA A 59 -21.82 -29.35 12.03
N LYS A 60 -21.97 -30.63 11.74
CA LYS A 60 -20.83 -31.51 11.38
C LYS A 60 -20.01 -30.83 10.32
N LYS A 61 -18.71 -30.68 10.57
CA LYS A 61 -17.79 -30.15 9.56
C LYS A 61 -17.89 -31.03 8.32
N LYS A 62 -18.45 -30.47 7.27
CA LYS A 62 -18.53 -31.13 5.97
C LYS A 62 -17.13 -31.33 5.43
N ASP A 63 -16.92 -32.43 4.75
CA ASP A 63 -15.65 -32.68 4.05
C ASP A 63 -15.52 -31.72 2.86
N ASP A 64 -14.30 -31.35 2.49
CA ASP A 64 -14.03 -30.41 1.38
C ASP A 64 -14.72 -30.83 0.07
N MET A 65 -14.91 -32.14 -0.10
CA MET A 65 -15.63 -32.71 -1.25
C MET A 65 -17.14 -32.48 -1.17
N GLU A 66 -17.72 -32.62 0.00
CA GLU A 66 -19.16 -32.37 0.23
C GLU A 66 -19.45 -30.86 0.09
N GLU A 67 -18.55 -30.01 0.59
CA GLU A 67 -18.67 -28.57 0.43
C GLU A 67 -18.58 -28.15 -1.04
N PHE A 68 -17.73 -28.80 -1.81
CA PHE A 68 -17.65 -28.57 -3.27
C PHE A 68 -18.93 -28.99 -4.00
N LEU A 69 -19.52 -30.13 -3.64
CA LEU A 69 -20.77 -30.61 -4.24
C LEU A 69 -21.93 -29.67 -3.88
N ASP A 70 -22.07 -29.29 -2.63
CA ASP A 70 -23.08 -28.30 -2.19
C ASP A 70 -22.93 -26.96 -2.93
N ARG A 71 -21.71 -26.56 -3.23
CA ARG A 71 -21.41 -25.33 -3.98
C ARG A 71 -21.85 -25.41 -5.44
N MET A 72 -21.86 -26.61 -6.00
CA MET A 72 -22.26 -26.83 -7.40
C MET A 72 -23.77 -27.04 -7.54
N ASP A 73 -24.39 -27.68 -6.55
CA ASP A 73 -25.80 -28.07 -6.59
C ASP A 73 -26.73 -26.93 -6.16
N ASP A 74 -26.30 -26.09 -5.20
CA ASP A 74 -27.11 -24.99 -4.67
C ASP A 74 -26.87 -23.68 -5.40
N PRO A 75 -27.86 -23.14 -6.14
CA PRO A 75 -27.73 -21.85 -6.83
C PRO A 75 -27.57 -20.67 -5.85
N ASP A 76 -28.05 -20.79 -4.61
CA ASP A 76 -28.00 -19.78 -3.57
C ASP A 76 -26.82 -19.94 -2.60
N TYR A 77 -25.91 -20.89 -2.87
CA TYR A 77 -24.73 -21.11 -2.03
C TYR A 77 -23.90 -19.83 -1.78
N TRP A 78 -23.81 -18.95 -2.75
CA TRP A 78 -23.11 -17.68 -2.63
C TRP A 78 -23.71 -16.70 -1.60
N ARG A 79 -24.96 -16.93 -1.16
CA ARG A 79 -25.68 -16.16 -0.15
C ARG A 79 -25.57 -16.79 1.25
N LYS A 80 -25.04 -18.00 1.37
CA LYS A 80 -24.91 -18.70 2.64
C LYS A 80 -23.67 -18.21 3.38
N VAL A 81 -23.85 -17.76 4.61
CA VAL A 81 -22.78 -17.36 5.50
C VAL A 81 -22.82 -18.25 6.73
N TYR A 82 -21.66 -18.78 7.10
CA TYR A 82 -21.56 -19.56 8.32
C TYR A 82 -21.56 -18.64 9.53
N ASP A 83 -22.57 -18.78 10.35
CA ASP A 83 -22.67 -18.07 11.64
C ASP A 83 -22.01 -18.91 12.73
N ARG A 84 -20.94 -18.34 13.31
CA ARG A 84 -20.17 -19.02 14.35
C ARG A 84 -20.95 -19.13 15.69
N GLN A 85 -21.91 -18.25 15.92
CA GLN A 85 -22.67 -18.24 17.18
C GLN A 85 -23.76 -19.30 17.16
N SER A 86 -24.47 -19.47 16.06
CA SER A 86 -25.53 -20.47 15.92
C SER A 86 -25.05 -21.81 15.37
N GLY A 87 -23.80 -21.88 14.91
CA GLY A 87 -23.20 -23.11 14.32
C GLY A 87 -23.82 -23.55 13.02
N GLY A 88 -24.64 -22.73 12.38
CA GLY A 88 -25.39 -23.06 11.17
C GLY A 88 -25.07 -22.14 9.99
N PHE A 89 -25.55 -22.52 8.81
CA PHE A 89 -25.51 -21.65 7.63
C PHE A 89 -26.77 -20.81 7.57
N VAL A 90 -26.61 -19.49 7.54
CA VAL A 90 -27.70 -18.54 7.38
C VAL A 90 -27.69 -18.01 5.93
N THR A 91 -28.84 -18.04 5.27
CA THR A 91 -29.00 -17.48 3.93
C THR A 91 -29.31 -15.99 4.04
N LEU A 92 -28.49 -15.15 3.38
CA LEU A 92 -28.69 -13.71 3.37
C LEU A 92 -29.91 -13.32 2.53
N SER A 93 -30.74 -12.43 3.07
CA SER A 93 -31.86 -11.85 2.31
C SER A 93 -31.36 -10.88 1.24
N ASP A 94 -32.19 -10.62 0.21
CA ASP A 94 -31.85 -9.69 -0.88
C ASP A 94 -31.53 -8.28 -0.38
N GLU A 95 -32.16 -7.85 0.71
CA GLU A 95 -31.89 -6.55 1.34
C GLU A 95 -30.52 -6.51 2.00
N GLN A 96 -30.14 -7.59 2.70
CA GLN A 96 -28.84 -7.72 3.35
C GLN A 96 -27.72 -7.75 2.27
N VAL A 97 -27.93 -8.47 1.19
CA VAL A 97 -26.99 -8.50 0.05
C VAL A 97 -26.85 -7.12 -0.59
N LYS A 98 -27.95 -6.37 -0.76
CA LYS A 98 -27.90 -4.98 -1.24
C LYS A 98 -27.13 -4.07 -0.28
N LYS A 99 -27.35 -4.21 1.04
CA LYS A 99 -26.59 -3.45 2.06
C LYS A 99 -25.09 -3.79 2.03
N LEU A 100 -24.74 -5.07 1.94
CA LEU A 100 -23.34 -5.51 1.83
C LEU A 100 -22.66 -4.99 0.57
N ASN A 101 -23.36 -5.03 -0.56
CA ASN A 101 -22.84 -4.47 -1.81
C ASN A 101 -22.69 -2.94 -1.73
N ALA A 102 -23.59 -2.25 -1.06
CA ALA A 102 -23.49 -0.82 -0.83
C ALA A 102 -22.30 -0.46 0.09
N LEU A 103 -22.03 -1.27 1.12
CA LEU A 103 -20.85 -1.14 1.99
C LEU A 103 -19.55 -1.38 1.21
N ASN A 104 -19.50 -2.43 0.42
CA ASN A 104 -18.31 -2.79 -0.38
C ASN A 104 -18.00 -1.74 -1.46
N THR A 105 -19.02 -1.13 -2.03
CA THR A 105 -18.88 -0.05 -3.03
C THR A 105 -18.73 1.34 -2.41
N SER A 106 -18.67 1.45 -1.08
CA SER A 106 -18.63 2.71 -0.33
C SER A 106 -19.82 3.65 -0.62
N LYS A 107 -20.97 3.07 -0.95
CA LYS A 107 -22.22 3.80 -1.19
C LYS A 107 -23.14 3.82 0.02
N TYR A 108 -22.72 3.23 1.11
CA TYR A 108 -23.46 3.21 2.37
C TYR A 108 -22.83 4.20 3.36
N PRO A 109 -23.61 4.95 4.14
CA PRO A 109 -25.06 5.05 4.07
C PRO A 109 -25.55 5.72 2.78
N SER A 110 -26.81 5.46 2.40
CA SER A 110 -27.41 6.04 1.19
C SER A 110 -27.38 7.56 1.23
N VAL A 111 -27.29 8.18 0.06
CA VAL A 111 -27.33 9.65 -0.04
C VAL A 111 -28.66 10.15 0.51
N GLY A 112 -28.62 11.00 1.55
CA GLY A 112 -29.81 11.47 2.24
C GLY A 112 -30.06 10.79 3.61
N TYR A 113 -29.31 9.73 3.95
CA TYR A 113 -29.41 9.13 5.28
C TYR A 113 -28.86 10.09 6.35
N ASN A 114 -29.74 10.47 7.26
CA ASN A 114 -29.37 11.25 8.43
C ASN A 114 -29.52 10.34 9.67
N PRO A 115 -28.40 9.88 10.29
CA PRO A 115 -28.48 9.01 11.47
C PRO A 115 -29.14 9.66 12.68
N TYR A 116 -29.31 10.97 12.66
CA TYR A 116 -29.91 11.74 13.75
C TYR A 116 -31.31 12.23 13.42
N GLN A 117 -31.91 11.77 12.32
CA GLN A 117 -33.27 12.10 11.99
C GLN A 117 -34.21 11.36 12.96
N PRO A 118 -35.05 12.04 13.72
CA PRO A 118 -35.98 11.36 14.61
C PRO A 118 -36.94 10.50 13.80
N PHE A 119 -37.18 9.29 14.29
CA PHE A 119 -38.08 8.31 13.65
C PHE A 119 -39.52 8.81 13.55
N LEU A 120 -39.93 9.64 14.48
CA LEU A 120 -41.18 10.35 14.44
C LEU A 120 -40.90 11.84 14.43
N ASP A 121 -41.45 12.56 13.47
CA ASP A 121 -41.33 14.00 13.31
C ASP A 121 -42.32 14.70 14.30
N ILE A 122 -42.20 14.36 15.60
CA ILE A 122 -43.04 14.93 16.68
C ILE A 122 -42.69 16.40 16.93
N PHE A 123 -41.45 16.77 16.62
CA PHE A 123 -40.99 18.13 16.83
C PHE A 123 -40.88 18.87 15.51
N SER A 124 -41.51 20.04 15.41
CA SER A 124 -41.33 20.90 14.25
C SER A 124 -39.85 21.28 14.13
N SER A 125 -39.33 21.28 12.89
CA SER A 125 -37.96 21.74 12.61
C SER A 125 -37.79 23.26 12.78
N GLN A 126 -38.83 23.98 13.13
CA GLN A 126 -38.76 25.39 13.50
C GLN A 126 -38.14 25.51 14.88
N THR A 127 -36.90 25.94 14.92
CA THR A 127 -36.26 26.39 16.14
C THR A 127 -36.90 27.70 16.55
N GLU A 128 -37.75 27.69 17.52
CA GLU A 128 -38.18 28.94 18.18
C GLU A 128 -36.99 29.51 18.95
N ILE A 129 -36.27 30.41 18.29
CA ILE A 129 -35.18 31.17 18.92
C ILE A 129 -35.82 32.21 19.81
N HIS A 130 -36.01 31.87 21.07
CA HIS A 130 -36.37 32.84 22.07
C HIS A 130 -35.10 33.57 22.51
N PRO A 131 -35.01 34.91 22.35
CA PRO A 131 -33.77 35.64 22.65
C PRO A 131 -33.33 35.58 24.11
N ILE A 132 -34.22 35.16 25.00
CA ILE A 132 -33.97 35.03 26.45
C ILE A 132 -33.79 33.55 26.87
N SER A 133 -34.02 32.61 25.95
CA SER A 133 -33.90 31.17 26.29
C SER A 133 -32.43 30.75 26.29
N ASN A 134 -32.00 30.24 27.43
CA ASN A 134 -30.65 29.71 27.63
C ASN A 134 -30.54 28.24 27.16
N ARG A 135 -31.40 27.82 26.25
CA ARG A 135 -31.34 26.47 25.67
C ARG A 135 -30.10 26.37 24.80
N PRO A 136 -29.31 25.33 24.95
CA PRO A 136 -28.22 25.07 24.02
C PRO A 136 -28.78 24.87 22.60
N ASP A 137 -28.05 25.31 21.61
CA ASP A 137 -28.44 25.14 20.24
C ASP A 137 -28.68 23.66 19.92
N SER A 138 -29.66 23.39 19.10
CA SER A 138 -30.00 22.03 18.72
C SER A 138 -28.80 21.33 18.08
N LYS A 139 -28.66 20.03 18.27
CA LYS A 139 -27.58 19.23 17.69
C LYS A 139 -27.50 19.38 16.15
N ARG A 140 -28.62 19.66 15.49
CA ARG A 140 -28.72 19.95 14.06
C ARG A 140 -27.96 21.22 13.65
N SER A 141 -27.86 22.24 14.50
CA SER A 141 -27.12 23.49 14.20
C SER A 141 -25.60 23.26 14.10
N PHE A 142 -25.09 22.20 14.71
CA PHE A 142 -23.67 21.83 14.69
C PHE A 142 -23.31 20.80 13.62
N ILE A 143 -24.31 20.20 12.99
CA ILE A 143 -24.12 19.18 11.96
C ILE A 143 -24.30 19.86 10.60
N PRO A 144 -23.28 19.84 9.74
CA PRO A 144 -23.39 20.43 8.42
C PRO A 144 -24.49 19.72 7.61
N SER A 145 -25.25 20.51 6.84
CA SER A 145 -26.29 20.01 5.95
C SER A 145 -25.72 19.04 4.90
N LEU A 146 -26.57 18.27 4.26
CA LEU A 146 -26.17 17.34 3.19
C LEU A 146 -25.48 18.06 2.03
N ASP A 147 -25.98 19.24 1.70
CA ASP A 147 -25.43 20.03 0.60
C ASP A 147 -24.07 20.64 0.97
N GLU A 148 -23.91 21.09 2.20
CA GLU A 148 -22.61 21.53 2.73
C GLU A 148 -21.60 20.37 2.74
N ARG A 149 -21.98 19.17 3.18
CA ARG A 149 -21.10 17.98 3.12
C ARG A 149 -20.70 17.65 1.71
N ARG A 150 -21.64 17.72 0.75
CA ARG A 150 -21.36 17.51 -0.67
C ARG A 150 -20.41 18.57 -1.21
N LEU A 151 -20.65 19.83 -0.86
CA LEU A 151 -19.80 20.94 -1.28
C LEU A 151 -18.39 20.82 -0.71
N VAL A 152 -18.28 20.56 0.59
CA VAL A 152 -16.99 20.31 1.26
C VAL A 152 -16.30 19.09 0.67
N GLY A 153 -17.03 18.00 0.45
CA GLY A 153 -16.48 16.78 -0.19
C GLY A 153 -15.93 17.05 -1.59
N LYS A 154 -16.66 17.80 -2.42
CA LYS A 154 -16.19 18.23 -3.74
C LYS A 154 -14.95 19.12 -3.67
N MET A 155 -14.93 20.09 -2.74
CA MET A 155 -13.78 20.98 -2.56
C MET A 155 -12.54 20.22 -2.06
N VAL A 156 -12.71 19.33 -1.08
CA VAL A 156 -11.60 18.51 -0.57
C VAL A 156 -11.05 17.62 -1.67
N HIS A 157 -11.93 17.02 -2.48
CA HIS A 157 -11.53 16.21 -3.62
C HIS A 157 -10.76 17.04 -4.66
N ALA A 158 -11.28 18.23 -5.01
CA ALA A 158 -10.63 19.14 -5.96
C ALA A 158 -9.25 19.62 -5.46
N ILE A 159 -9.11 19.87 -4.16
CA ILE A 159 -7.82 20.25 -3.54
C ILE A 159 -6.86 19.05 -3.57
N LYS A 160 -7.32 17.85 -3.23
CA LYS A 160 -6.48 16.63 -3.27
C LYS A 160 -6.02 16.29 -4.68
N MET A 161 -6.84 16.55 -5.68
CA MET A 161 -6.49 16.35 -7.09
C MET A 161 -5.65 17.50 -7.67
N GLY A 162 -5.46 18.58 -6.91
CA GLY A 162 -4.72 19.76 -7.36
C GLY A 162 -5.46 20.66 -8.35
N TRP A 163 -6.77 20.45 -8.55
CA TRP A 163 -7.60 21.27 -9.44
C TRP A 163 -7.83 22.67 -8.86
N VAL A 164 -7.94 22.76 -7.55
CA VAL A 164 -8.10 24.04 -6.83
C VAL A 164 -6.95 24.18 -5.85
N ARG A 165 -6.21 25.26 -5.99
CA ARG A 165 -5.22 25.66 -4.98
C ARG A 165 -5.93 26.58 -4.00
N PRO A 166 -5.93 26.26 -2.69
CA PRO A 166 -6.47 27.19 -1.72
C PRO A 166 -5.72 28.52 -1.84
N SER A 167 -6.46 29.59 -2.11
CA SER A 167 -5.88 30.92 -2.10
C SER A 167 -5.32 31.15 -0.70
N ARG A 168 -4.02 31.43 -0.61
CA ARG A 168 -3.46 31.90 0.66
C ARG A 168 -4.33 33.07 1.12
N PRO A 169 -4.79 33.10 2.38
CA PRO A 169 -5.50 34.22 2.87
C PRO A 169 -4.64 35.46 2.56
N LYS A 170 -5.14 36.37 1.72
CA LYS A 170 -4.50 37.67 1.54
C LYS A 170 -4.35 38.19 2.96
N GLN A 171 -3.13 38.48 3.35
CA GLN A 171 -2.92 39.21 4.60
C GLN A 171 -3.76 40.44 4.45
N ILE A 172 -4.88 40.48 5.16
CA ILE A 172 -5.72 41.66 5.24
C ILE A 172 -4.82 42.65 5.96
N GLU A 173 -4.26 43.58 5.21
CA GLU A 173 -3.57 44.70 5.81
C GLU A 173 -4.56 45.28 6.80
N LYS A 174 -4.20 45.20 8.09
CA LYS A 174 -5.02 45.72 9.17
C LYS A 174 -5.12 47.24 8.92
N LYS A 175 -6.25 47.70 8.35
CA LYS A 175 -6.57 49.13 8.22
C LYS A 175 -6.90 49.77 9.58
N ILE A 176 -6.63 49.11 10.66
CA ILE A 176 -6.84 49.61 12.00
C ILE A 176 -5.50 50.23 12.43
N TYR A 177 -5.52 51.53 12.66
CA TYR A 177 -4.44 52.23 13.32
C TYR A 177 -4.28 51.62 14.71
N ASP A 178 -3.20 50.90 14.90
CA ASP A 178 -2.82 50.38 16.21
C ASP A 178 -2.09 51.51 16.93
N LEU A 179 -2.82 52.18 17.84
CA LEU A 179 -2.29 53.26 18.67
C LEU A 179 -1.12 52.82 19.57
N TRP A 180 -0.96 51.52 19.72
CA TRP A 180 0.08 50.89 20.58
C TRP A 180 1.08 50.05 19.76
N ALA A 181 1.21 50.34 18.46
CA ALA A 181 2.10 49.63 17.55
C ALA A 181 3.56 49.66 18.02
N ASP A 182 3.94 50.75 18.67
CA ASP A 182 5.30 50.90 19.21
C ASP A 182 5.58 50.03 20.44
N ASP A 183 4.52 49.60 21.17
CA ASP A 183 4.66 48.62 22.26
C ASP A 183 4.89 47.19 21.78
N SER A 184 4.64 46.90 20.50
CA SER A 184 4.92 45.58 19.93
C SER A 184 6.41 45.33 19.71
N SER A 185 7.25 46.39 19.77
CA SER A 185 8.72 46.31 19.69
C SER A 185 9.37 45.90 21.02
N ILE A 186 8.61 45.93 22.12
CA ILE A 186 9.10 45.45 23.41
C ILE A 186 9.18 43.92 23.35
N GLU A 187 10.40 43.41 23.22
CA GLU A 187 10.67 41.96 23.31
C GLU A 187 10.05 41.43 24.60
N LYS A 188 9.06 40.56 24.45
CA LYS A 188 8.40 39.91 25.58
C LYS A 188 9.45 39.21 26.41
N THR A 189 9.48 39.49 27.68
CA THR A 189 10.42 38.89 28.59
C THR A 189 10.29 37.35 28.58
N LYS A 190 11.40 36.64 28.81
CA LYS A 190 11.36 35.14 28.86
C LYS A 190 10.31 34.61 29.82
N SER A 191 10.01 35.36 30.90
CA SER A 191 8.97 35.00 31.86
C SER A 191 7.56 35.16 31.29
N GLU A 192 7.29 36.19 30.47
CA GLU A 192 6.00 36.36 29.77
C GLU A 192 5.79 35.31 28.70
N LEU A 193 6.84 35.00 27.93
CA LEU A 193 6.80 33.91 26.96
C LEU A 193 6.57 32.56 27.65
N ALA A 194 7.22 32.28 28.79
CA ALA A 194 6.98 31.09 29.58
C ALA A 194 5.55 31.05 30.12
N ARG A 195 5.01 32.19 30.58
CA ARG A 195 3.62 32.31 31.06
C ARG A 195 2.61 32.07 29.96
N ILE A 196 2.86 32.57 28.76
CA ILE A 196 2.02 32.32 27.57
C ILE A 196 2.10 30.85 27.14
N ARG A 197 3.27 30.21 27.32
CA ARG A 197 3.52 28.80 26.96
C ARG A 197 2.94 27.81 27.98
N MET A 198 2.97 28.16 29.26
CA MET A 198 2.48 27.30 30.36
C MET A 198 0.99 27.48 30.64
N HIS A 199 0.25 28.01 29.70
CA HIS A 199 -1.18 28.22 29.91
C HIS A 199 -1.93 26.90 29.79
N PHE A 200 -2.41 26.39 30.93
CA PHE A 200 -3.23 25.20 30.99
C PHE A 200 -4.69 25.53 30.72
N PRO A 201 -5.43 24.73 29.94
CA PRO A 201 -6.86 24.91 29.79
C PRO A 201 -7.55 24.70 31.14
N ALA A 202 -8.64 25.42 31.37
CA ALA A 202 -9.45 25.21 32.56
C ALA A 202 -9.85 23.72 32.69
N PRO A 203 -9.79 23.13 33.89
CA PRO A 203 -10.14 21.75 34.08
C PRO A 203 -11.58 21.48 33.64
N LYS A 204 -11.80 20.35 33.01
CA LYS A 204 -13.16 19.94 32.61
C LYS A 204 -13.96 19.69 33.85
N VAL A 205 -15.18 20.26 33.92
CA VAL A 205 -16.14 19.93 34.96
C VAL A 205 -16.53 18.47 34.80
N SER A 206 -16.45 17.69 35.90
CA SER A 206 -16.93 16.32 35.90
C SER A 206 -18.44 16.29 35.63
N LEU A 207 -18.86 15.34 34.80
CA LEU A 207 -20.29 15.11 34.61
C LEU A 207 -20.93 14.69 35.96
N PRO A 208 -22.20 15.08 36.21
CA PRO A 208 -22.92 14.61 37.41
C PRO A 208 -22.93 13.08 37.41
N GLY A 209 -22.53 12.50 38.53
CA GLY A 209 -22.53 11.05 38.72
C GLY A 209 -23.91 10.53 39.09
N HIS A 210 -24.04 9.21 39.23
CA HIS A 210 -25.28 8.57 39.66
C HIS A 210 -25.74 8.98 41.09
N ALA A 211 -24.84 9.48 41.94
CA ALA A 211 -25.16 10.07 43.23
C ALA A 211 -26.17 11.22 43.15
N GLU A 212 -26.20 11.90 42.00
CA GLU A 212 -27.00 13.10 41.76
C GLU A 212 -28.27 12.81 40.94
N SER A 213 -28.60 11.54 40.74
CA SER A 213 -29.79 11.13 40.00
C SER A 213 -31.06 11.59 40.74
N TYR A 214 -31.97 12.23 40.01
CA TYR A 214 -33.19 12.79 40.55
C TYR A 214 -34.15 11.73 41.09
N ASN A 215 -34.37 10.67 40.36
CA ASN A 215 -35.38 9.67 40.71
C ASN A 215 -34.90 8.27 40.25
N PRO A 216 -33.96 7.67 41.00
CA PRO A 216 -33.47 6.34 40.64
C PRO A 216 -34.60 5.31 40.78
N PRO A 217 -34.66 4.26 39.96
CA PRO A 217 -35.56 3.12 40.14
C PRO A 217 -35.44 2.51 41.52
N ALA A 218 -36.52 1.90 42.01
CA ALA A 218 -36.58 1.34 43.36
C ALA A 218 -35.50 0.27 43.62
N GLU A 219 -35.07 -0.43 42.59
CA GLU A 219 -34.03 -1.46 42.60
C GLU A 219 -32.66 -0.94 43.04
N TYR A 220 -32.40 0.36 42.84
CA TYR A 220 -31.11 0.99 43.21
C TYR A 220 -31.15 1.68 44.57
N LEU A 221 -32.30 1.69 45.22
CA LEU A 221 -32.42 2.25 46.56
C LEU A 221 -32.07 1.16 47.58
N TYR A 222 -31.18 1.47 48.51
CA TYR A 222 -30.80 0.53 49.55
C TYR A 222 -31.89 0.35 50.57
N ASP A 223 -32.15 -0.91 50.93
CA ASP A 223 -32.97 -1.28 52.08
C ASP A 223 -32.18 -1.03 53.38
N GLU A 224 -32.88 -1.04 54.52
CA GLU A 224 -32.26 -0.78 55.83
C GLU A 224 -31.13 -1.78 56.16
N GLU A 225 -31.24 -3.02 55.69
CA GLU A 225 -30.22 -4.05 55.88
C GLU A 225 -28.99 -3.82 54.98
N GLU A 226 -29.23 -3.34 53.79
CA GLU A 226 -28.16 -3.01 52.82
C GLU A 226 -27.40 -1.75 53.22
N LEU A 227 -28.11 -0.77 53.81
CA LEU A 227 -27.50 0.43 54.39
C LEU A 227 -26.54 0.08 55.51
N LYS A 228 -26.95 -0.82 56.42
CA LYS A 228 -26.09 -1.27 57.53
C LYS A 228 -24.85 -1.99 57.01
N LYS A 229 -24.99 -2.86 56.01
CA LYS A 229 -23.87 -3.53 55.38
C LYS A 229 -22.94 -2.55 54.68
N TRP A 230 -23.47 -1.50 54.05
CA TRP A 230 -22.68 -0.46 53.41
C TRP A 230 -21.93 0.40 54.44
N GLU A 231 -22.52 0.68 55.61
CA GLU A 231 -21.86 1.40 56.71
C GLU A 231 -20.76 0.56 57.37
N GLU A 232 -20.95 -0.76 57.49
CA GLU A 232 -20.00 -1.71 58.07
C GLU A 232 -18.79 -2.00 57.14
N THR A 233 -18.94 -1.84 55.83
CA THR A 233 -17.85 -2.05 54.87
C THR A 233 -16.90 -0.87 54.87
N ASP A 234 -15.59 -1.17 54.77
CA ASP A 234 -14.55 -0.14 54.69
C ASP A 234 -14.72 0.71 53.41
N PRO A 235 -14.40 2.02 53.46
CA PRO A 235 -14.57 2.93 52.32
C PRO A 235 -13.89 2.47 51.04
N GLU A 236 -12.77 1.71 51.13
CA GLU A 236 -12.02 1.21 50.00
C GLU A 236 -12.69 0.01 49.29
N ASP A 237 -13.48 -0.78 50.07
CA ASP A 237 -14.17 -1.98 49.57
C ASP A 237 -15.63 -1.70 49.16
N ARG A 238 -16.10 -0.46 49.30
CA ARG A 238 -17.46 -0.09 48.93
C ARG A 238 -17.63 -0.11 47.41
N ARG A 239 -18.67 -0.80 46.97
CA ARG A 239 -19.04 -0.88 45.56
C ARG A 239 -19.42 0.47 44.95
N LEU A 240 -20.05 1.33 45.78
CA LEU A 240 -20.47 2.69 45.44
C LEU A 240 -20.00 3.63 46.54
N ASP A 241 -19.38 4.73 46.20
CA ASP A 241 -18.91 5.77 47.12
C ASP A 241 -20.06 6.64 47.67
N PHE A 242 -21.29 6.41 47.24
CA PHE A 242 -22.45 7.21 47.56
C PHE A 242 -23.68 6.33 47.81
N ILE A 243 -24.63 6.88 48.57
CA ILE A 243 -25.93 6.25 48.84
C ILE A 243 -26.95 6.87 47.88
N PRO A 244 -27.57 6.09 46.96
CA PRO A 244 -28.63 6.61 46.11
C PRO A 244 -29.85 7.03 46.91
N LYS A 245 -30.33 8.24 46.64
CA LYS A 245 -31.49 8.83 47.34
C LYS A 245 -32.53 9.29 46.34
N LYS A 246 -33.81 9.15 46.73
CA LYS A 246 -34.94 9.68 45.97
C LYS A 246 -35.22 11.11 46.37
N TYR A 247 -35.36 12.01 45.41
CA TYR A 247 -35.66 13.41 45.66
C TYR A 247 -37.05 13.76 45.11
N ASP A 248 -37.81 14.53 45.86
CA ASP A 248 -39.19 14.94 45.50
C ASP A 248 -39.20 16.00 44.39
N SER A 249 -38.12 16.75 44.23
CA SER A 249 -37.99 17.78 43.21
C SER A 249 -36.54 17.91 42.75
N LEU A 250 -36.34 18.36 41.50
CA LEU A 250 -35.02 18.63 40.95
C LEU A 250 -34.20 19.63 41.77
N ARG A 251 -34.85 20.57 42.44
CA ARG A 251 -34.20 21.58 43.30
C ARG A 251 -33.55 21.02 44.56
N LYS A 252 -34.00 19.84 45.02
CA LYS A 252 -33.45 19.18 46.20
C LYS A 252 -32.23 18.32 45.89
N VAL A 253 -31.93 18.09 44.60
CA VAL A 253 -30.73 17.35 44.16
C VAL A 253 -29.50 18.20 44.46
N PRO A 254 -28.48 17.68 45.18
CA PRO A 254 -27.31 18.48 45.60
C PRO A 254 -26.53 19.12 44.45
N ALA A 255 -26.46 18.46 43.30
CA ALA A 255 -25.83 19.03 42.12
C ALA A 255 -26.60 20.20 41.53
N TYR A 256 -27.91 20.28 41.74
CA TYR A 256 -28.73 21.35 41.20
C TYR A 256 -28.39 22.71 41.80
N ASP A 257 -28.15 22.74 43.10
CA ASP A 257 -27.77 23.97 43.81
C ASP A 257 -26.39 24.46 43.41
N ARG A 258 -25.49 23.52 43.16
CA ARG A 258 -24.09 23.82 42.69
C ARG A 258 -24.02 24.14 41.21
N PHE A 259 -24.94 23.67 40.43
CA PHE A 259 -24.90 23.75 38.98
C PHE A 259 -24.73 25.17 38.44
N TYR A 260 -25.43 26.15 39.05
CA TYR A 260 -25.32 27.56 38.68
C TYR A 260 -23.95 28.11 39.03
N ASN A 261 -23.44 27.80 40.21
CA ASN A 261 -22.12 28.25 40.66
C ASN A 261 -21.02 27.62 39.81
N ASP A 262 -21.08 26.31 39.56
CA ASP A 262 -20.11 25.59 38.70
C ASP A 262 -20.15 26.13 37.27
N ARG A 263 -21.34 26.37 36.73
CA ARG A 263 -21.50 26.94 35.40
C ARG A 263 -20.97 28.36 35.32
N TYR A 264 -21.24 29.17 36.34
CA TYR A 264 -20.71 30.53 36.41
C TYR A 264 -19.20 30.52 36.55
N GLN A 265 -18.64 29.74 37.44
CA GLN A 265 -17.19 29.59 37.58
C GLN A 265 -16.54 29.09 36.26
N ARG A 266 -17.17 28.11 35.64
CA ARG A 266 -16.69 27.61 34.34
C ARG A 266 -16.71 28.67 33.26
N CYS A 267 -17.78 29.45 33.19
CA CYS A 267 -17.86 30.58 32.25
C CYS A 267 -16.79 31.65 32.56
N LEU A 268 -16.59 31.93 33.85
CA LEU A 268 -15.58 32.86 34.32
C LEU A 268 -14.17 32.36 33.95
N ASP A 269 -13.88 31.09 34.22
CA ASP A 269 -12.61 30.44 33.89
C ASP A 269 -12.35 30.47 32.35
N LEU A 270 -13.38 30.17 31.57
CA LEU A 270 -13.28 30.22 30.11
C LEU A 270 -13.12 31.64 29.57
N TYR A 271 -13.66 32.63 30.29
CA TYR A 271 -13.56 34.03 29.90
C TYR A 271 -12.21 34.66 30.31
N LEU A 272 -11.76 34.35 31.53
CA LEU A 272 -10.51 34.85 32.09
C LEU A 272 -9.29 34.03 31.65
N ALA A 273 -9.46 32.76 31.38
CA ALA A 273 -8.39 31.92 30.85
C ALA A 273 -8.01 32.43 29.46
N PRO A 274 -6.79 32.90 29.23
CA PRO A 274 -6.35 33.25 27.89
C PRO A 274 -6.57 32.03 27.00
N ARG A 275 -7.33 32.23 25.93
CA ARG A 275 -7.64 31.16 24.97
C ARG A 275 -6.34 30.58 24.47
N GLN A 276 -6.08 29.33 24.77
CA GLN A 276 -4.95 28.64 24.17
C GLN A 276 -5.11 28.65 22.65
N ARG A 277 -4.27 29.36 21.98
CA ARG A 277 -3.89 28.92 20.64
C ARG A 277 -3.31 27.52 20.83
N LYS A 278 -3.83 26.55 20.05
CA LYS A 278 -3.27 25.19 19.98
C LYS A 278 -1.78 25.28 20.19
N MET A 279 -1.25 24.54 21.16
CA MET A 279 0.18 24.52 21.46
C MET A 279 0.95 24.52 20.14
N LYS A 280 1.50 25.63 19.75
CA LYS A 280 2.57 25.61 18.79
C LYS A 280 3.71 24.98 19.54
N LEU A 281 4.09 23.80 19.10
CA LEU A 281 5.35 23.19 19.51
C LEU A 281 6.39 24.31 19.43
N ASN A 282 7.13 24.49 20.49
CA ASN A 282 8.18 25.49 20.64
C ASN A 282 9.42 25.06 19.86
N VAL A 283 9.19 24.55 18.68
CA VAL A 283 10.20 24.08 17.74
C VAL A 283 10.27 25.16 16.68
N ASP A 284 11.42 25.71 16.49
CA ASP A 284 11.66 26.61 15.36
C ASP A 284 11.33 25.84 14.08
N HIS A 285 10.71 26.53 13.12
CA HIS A 285 10.36 25.92 11.84
C HIS A 285 11.56 25.29 11.10
N THR A 286 12.78 25.69 11.45
CA THR A 286 14.04 25.09 10.98
C THR A 286 14.32 23.73 11.61
N GLU A 287 13.91 23.49 12.85
CA GLU A 287 14.05 22.18 13.51
C GLU A 287 13.04 21.14 13.00
N LEU A 288 11.92 21.59 12.43
CA LEU A 288 10.95 20.72 11.76
C LEU A 288 11.40 20.30 10.35
N LEU A 289 12.40 20.98 9.79
CA LEU A 289 12.99 20.54 8.54
C LEU A 289 13.86 19.31 8.84
N PRO A 290 13.64 18.18 8.13
CA PRO A 290 14.53 17.05 8.28
C PRO A 290 15.95 17.50 7.97
N GLU A 291 16.87 17.22 8.88
CA GLU A 291 18.29 17.45 8.64
C GLU A 291 18.69 16.70 7.38
N LEU A 292 19.17 17.45 6.40
CA LEU A 292 19.71 16.83 5.19
C LEU A 292 21.04 16.17 5.57
N PRO A 293 21.17 14.85 5.38
CA PRO A 293 22.41 14.17 5.67
C PRO A 293 23.53 14.75 4.80
N ASN A 294 24.72 14.86 5.37
CA ASN A 294 25.88 15.41 4.69
C ASN A 294 26.24 14.57 3.46
N LEU A 295 26.40 15.20 2.31
CA LEU A 295 26.78 14.53 1.06
C LEU A 295 28.10 13.73 1.20
N ALA A 296 29.00 14.13 2.09
CA ALA A 296 30.24 13.42 2.36
C ALA A 296 30.01 12.03 2.99
N GLU A 297 29.00 11.91 3.86
CA GLU A 297 28.63 10.65 4.52
C GLU A 297 27.91 9.66 3.57
N MET A 298 27.33 10.18 2.48
CA MET A 298 26.65 9.36 1.48
C MET A 298 27.58 8.74 0.44
N ARG A 299 28.87 9.09 0.43
CA ARG A 299 29.85 8.46 -0.47
C ARG A 299 30.05 6.99 -0.09
N PRO A 300 30.34 6.10 -1.07
CA PRO A 300 30.64 6.37 -2.47
C PRO A 300 29.40 6.39 -3.38
N PHE A 301 29.37 7.30 -4.34
CA PHE A 301 28.38 7.36 -5.41
C PHE A 301 29.03 7.93 -6.70
N PRO A 302 28.52 7.59 -7.90
CA PRO A 302 29.08 8.06 -9.14
C PRO A 302 28.88 9.57 -9.30
N THR A 303 29.95 10.28 -9.67
CA THR A 303 29.97 11.74 -9.74
C THR A 303 30.25 12.29 -11.13
N THR A 304 31.14 11.63 -11.88
CA THR A 304 31.67 12.12 -13.15
C THR A 304 31.60 11.04 -14.23
N GLN A 305 31.47 11.49 -15.47
CA GLN A 305 31.60 10.63 -16.62
C GLN A 305 33.08 10.32 -16.83
N SER A 306 33.46 9.03 -16.82
CA SER A 306 34.82 8.60 -17.09
C SER A 306 35.08 8.50 -18.59
N PHE A 307 34.52 7.53 -19.25
CA PHE A 307 34.69 7.36 -20.68
C PHE A 307 33.44 6.83 -21.37
N ARG A 308 33.46 6.96 -22.69
CA ARG A 308 32.39 6.56 -23.57
C ARG A 308 32.87 5.46 -24.48
N MET A 309 32.22 4.33 -24.45
CA MET A 309 32.49 3.17 -25.28
C MET A 309 31.65 3.25 -26.55
N LEU A 310 32.31 3.24 -27.68
CA LEU A 310 31.68 3.31 -29.00
C LEU A 310 31.86 1.97 -29.73
N GLY A 311 30.81 1.56 -30.45
CA GLY A 311 30.90 0.33 -31.25
C GLY A 311 29.58 -0.10 -31.87
N HIS A 312 28.48 -0.09 -31.12
CA HIS A 312 27.15 -0.38 -31.68
C HIS A 312 26.74 0.67 -32.72
N SER A 313 26.14 0.23 -33.81
CA SER A 313 25.60 1.12 -34.84
C SER A 313 24.14 1.49 -34.62
N GLY A 314 23.45 0.77 -33.74
CA GLY A 314 22.07 0.99 -33.37
C GLY A 314 21.89 1.19 -31.85
N GLN A 315 20.64 1.31 -31.42
CA GLN A 315 20.31 1.49 -30.02
C GLN A 315 20.78 0.31 -29.17
N VAL A 316 21.37 0.58 -27.99
CA VAL A 316 21.72 -0.45 -27.01
C VAL A 316 20.55 -0.61 -26.04
N ARG A 317 19.89 -1.77 -26.09
CA ARG A 317 18.66 -2.00 -25.34
C ARG A 317 18.85 -2.69 -23.99
N SER A 318 19.93 -3.45 -23.84
CA SER A 318 20.15 -4.24 -22.61
C SER A 318 21.63 -4.35 -22.27
N LEU A 319 21.89 -4.33 -20.97
CA LEU A 319 23.21 -4.49 -20.36
C LEU A 319 23.12 -5.59 -19.29
N SER A 320 24.17 -6.38 -19.14
CA SER A 320 24.29 -7.37 -18.08
C SER A 320 25.75 -7.59 -17.70
N PHE A 321 26.03 -7.65 -16.39
CA PHE A 321 27.36 -7.95 -15.87
C PHE A 321 27.60 -9.44 -15.74
N GLU A 322 28.85 -9.84 -15.89
CA GLU A 322 29.32 -11.13 -15.43
C GLU A 322 29.36 -11.13 -13.89
N PRO A 323 28.72 -12.10 -13.21
CA PRO A 323 28.47 -12.01 -11.77
C PRO A 323 29.72 -12.07 -10.89
N GLU A 324 30.80 -12.71 -11.34
CA GLU A 324 32.01 -12.90 -10.55
C GLU A 324 33.19 -12.01 -10.96
N SER A 325 33.59 -12.04 -12.23
CA SER A 325 34.77 -11.27 -12.67
C SER A 325 34.55 -9.77 -12.56
N THR A 326 33.30 -9.32 -12.57
CA THR A 326 32.88 -7.92 -12.48
C THR A 326 33.54 -6.96 -13.50
N GLU A 327 34.61 -7.39 -14.16
CA GLU A 327 35.35 -6.61 -15.14
C GLU A 327 34.71 -6.64 -16.53
N ILE A 328 33.86 -7.65 -16.79
CA ILE A 328 33.27 -7.91 -18.11
C ILE A 328 31.75 -7.69 -18.02
N PHE A 329 31.23 -6.98 -19.01
CA PHE A 329 29.79 -6.88 -19.20
C PHE A 329 29.40 -7.11 -20.66
N ALA A 330 28.17 -7.54 -20.86
CA ALA A 330 27.56 -7.76 -22.16
C ALA A 330 26.58 -6.65 -22.52
N SER A 331 26.55 -6.27 -23.77
CA SER A 331 25.56 -5.35 -24.33
C SER A 331 24.88 -5.95 -25.55
N GLY A 332 23.56 -5.74 -25.66
CA GLY A 332 22.76 -6.13 -26.81
C GLY A 332 22.22 -4.92 -27.55
N GLY A 333 22.52 -4.86 -28.84
CA GLY A 333 22.13 -3.75 -29.71
C GLY A 333 21.01 -4.11 -30.69
N GLU A 334 20.37 -3.08 -31.20
CA GLU A 334 19.42 -3.18 -32.31
C GLU A 334 20.09 -3.59 -33.61
N ASP A 335 21.41 -3.38 -33.71
CA ASP A 335 22.27 -3.83 -34.82
C ASP A 335 22.42 -5.36 -34.94
N GLY A 336 21.76 -6.11 -34.03
CA GLY A 336 21.85 -7.58 -34.00
C GLY A 336 23.20 -8.09 -33.48
N THR A 337 24.05 -7.21 -32.94
CA THR A 337 25.34 -7.61 -32.37
C THR A 337 25.28 -7.71 -30.86
N LEU A 338 25.81 -8.83 -30.35
CA LEU A 338 26.14 -9.02 -28.95
C LEU A 338 27.60 -8.67 -28.75
N ARG A 339 27.88 -7.69 -27.86
CA ARG A 339 29.26 -7.26 -27.60
C ARG A 339 29.59 -7.47 -26.13
N LEU A 340 30.82 -7.92 -25.90
CA LEU A 340 31.42 -8.09 -24.60
C LEU A 340 32.49 -7.03 -24.40
N TRP A 341 32.45 -6.34 -23.27
CA TRP A 341 33.31 -5.19 -22.99
C TRP A 341 34.12 -5.41 -21.75
N SER A 342 35.36 -4.93 -21.75
CA SER A 342 36.15 -4.72 -20.53
C SER A 342 35.84 -3.34 -19.96
N ILE A 343 35.56 -3.26 -18.66
CA ILE A 343 35.30 -1.98 -17.97
C ILE A 343 36.58 -1.19 -17.83
N CYS A 344 37.69 -1.87 -17.49
CA CYS A 344 38.94 -1.22 -17.16
C CYS A 344 39.48 -0.43 -18.36
N ASP A 345 39.44 -1.04 -19.54
CA ASP A 345 40.00 -0.46 -20.76
C ASP A 345 38.95 0.22 -21.66
N GLY A 346 37.65 -0.04 -21.39
CA GLY A 346 36.57 0.42 -22.27
C GLY A 346 36.56 -0.21 -23.66
N ARG A 347 37.31 -1.32 -23.85
CA ARG A 347 37.47 -1.99 -25.14
C ARG A 347 36.44 -3.08 -25.34
N CYS A 348 36.01 -3.26 -26.60
CA CYS A 348 35.21 -4.40 -27.00
C CYS A 348 36.10 -5.64 -27.13
N LEU A 349 35.88 -6.64 -26.25
CA LEU A 349 36.63 -7.89 -26.26
C LEU A 349 36.15 -8.83 -27.37
N LYS A 350 34.85 -8.91 -27.59
CA LYS A 350 34.24 -9.81 -28.53
C LYS A 350 32.97 -9.22 -29.14
N THR A 351 32.79 -9.39 -30.42
CA THR A 351 31.55 -9.06 -31.14
C THR A 351 30.98 -10.33 -31.74
N THR A 352 29.73 -10.65 -31.45
CA THR A 352 29.02 -11.79 -32.04
C THR A 352 27.78 -11.26 -32.75
N ASN A 353 27.72 -11.50 -34.05
CA ASN A 353 26.55 -11.14 -34.86
C ASN A 353 25.54 -12.29 -34.80
N LEU A 354 24.30 -11.99 -34.36
CA LEU A 354 23.21 -12.94 -34.25
C LEU A 354 22.17 -12.80 -35.37
N GLY A 355 22.33 -11.79 -36.23
CA GLY A 355 21.55 -11.59 -37.46
C GLY A 355 20.16 -10.95 -37.24
N SER A 356 19.72 -10.72 -36.01
CA SER A 356 18.46 -10.02 -35.72
C SER A 356 18.58 -9.13 -34.49
N PRO A 357 17.81 -8.04 -34.41
CA PRO A 357 17.87 -7.11 -33.28
C PRO A 357 17.72 -7.81 -31.94
N ILE A 358 18.56 -7.45 -30.98
CA ILE A 358 18.56 -8.01 -29.64
C ILE A 358 17.58 -7.21 -28.76
N THR A 359 16.70 -7.90 -28.08
CA THR A 359 15.72 -7.28 -27.16
C THR A 359 16.20 -7.26 -25.71
N SER A 360 16.84 -8.35 -25.24
CA SER A 360 17.36 -8.46 -23.88
C SER A 360 18.54 -9.41 -23.80
N VAL A 361 19.46 -9.09 -22.91
CA VAL A 361 20.66 -9.88 -22.60
C VAL A 361 20.73 -10.06 -21.10
N ALA A 362 21.00 -11.26 -20.61
CA ALA A 362 21.16 -11.53 -19.19
C ALA A 362 22.19 -12.65 -18.93
N TYR A 363 23.17 -12.37 -18.09
CA TYR A 363 24.09 -13.40 -17.58
C TYR A 363 23.39 -14.29 -16.55
N CYS A 364 23.79 -15.55 -16.52
CA CYS A 364 23.40 -16.46 -15.46
C CYS A 364 24.00 -15.98 -14.12
N PRO A 365 23.23 -15.90 -13.04
CA PRO A 365 23.73 -15.40 -11.75
C PRO A 365 24.69 -16.35 -11.02
N LEU A 366 24.85 -17.59 -11.50
CA LEU A 366 25.79 -18.52 -10.91
C LEU A 366 27.24 -18.15 -11.27
N ALA A 367 28.05 -18.03 -10.24
CA ALA A 367 29.47 -17.72 -10.37
C ALA A 367 30.27 -18.80 -11.10
N SER A 368 29.80 -20.04 -11.10
CA SER A 368 30.48 -21.18 -11.73
C SER A 368 30.43 -21.18 -13.27
N TRP A 369 29.51 -20.42 -13.87
CA TRP A 369 29.26 -20.44 -15.31
C TRP A 369 29.38 -19.08 -15.97
N THR A 370 29.87 -19.07 -17.21
CA THR A 370 29.91 -17.89 -18.09
C THR A 370 28.76 -17.90 -19.10
N LEU A 371 27.59 -18.41 -18.69
CA LEU A 371 26.43 -18.59 -19.54
C LEU A 371 25.66 -17.29 -19.73
N LEU A 372 25.32 -16.99 -20.96
CA LEU A 372 24.60 -15.79 -21.36
C LEU A 372 23.35 -16.15 -22.14
N ALA A 373 22.25 -15.55 -21.76
CA ALA A 373 20.97 -15.70 -22.43
C ALA A 373 20.63 -14.43 -23.20
N VAL A 374 20.26 -14.57 -24.46
CA VAL A 374 19.98 -13.48 -25.40
C VAL A 374 18.65 -13.73 -26.09
N THR A 375 17.73 -12.75 -26.02
CA THR A 375 16.50 -12.77 -26.82
C THR A 375 16.58 -11.82 -27.99
N MET A 376 15.94 -12.21 -29.08
CA MET A 376 15.95 -11.49 -30.35
C MET A 376 14.53 -11.20 -30.85
N GLU A 377 14.38 -10.26 -31.74
CA GLU A 377 13.10 -9.95 -32.40
C GLU A 377 12.64 -11.06 -33.36
N SER A 378 13.52 -11.99 -33.73
CA SER A 378 13.21 -13.16 -34.56
C SER A 378 12.46 -14.29 -33.85
N ASN A 379 11.83 -14.03 -32.71
CA ASN A 379 11.16 -15.01 -31.84
C ASN A 379 12.09 -16.09 -31.26
N ARG A 380 13.40 -15.94 -31.44
CA ARG A 380 14.38 -16.89 -30.94
C ARG A 380 15.09 -16.37 -29.70
N MET A 381 15.43 -17.28 -28.83
CA MET A 381 16.32 -17.06 -27.72
C MET A 381 17.53 -17.96 -27.87
N ILE A 382 18.69 -17.41 -27.60
CA ILE A 382 19.96 -18.15 -27.67
C ILE A 382 20.64 -18.15 -26.32
N LEU A 383 20.99 -19.33 -25.84
CA LEU A 383 21.89 -19.53 -24.71
C LEU A 383 23.28 -19.80 -25.27
N THR A 384 24.26 -19.00 -24.91
CA THR A 384 25.63 -19.09 -25.42
C THR A 384 26.65 -18.87 -24.31
N ASN A 385 27.83 -19.48 -24.47
CA ASN A 385 28.97 -19.17 -23.62
C ASN A 385 29.57 -17.82 -24.02
N SER A 386 29.94 -16.99 -23.08
CA SER A 386 30.60 -15.69 -23.37
C SER A 386 32.00 -15.87 -23.96
N TYR A 387 32.71 -16.93 -23.59
CA TYR A 387 34.12 -17.18 -23.92
C TYR A 387 35.08 -16.07 -23.47
N CYS A 388 34.65 -15.25 -22.55
CA CYS A 388 35.44 -14.22 -21.89
C CYS A 388 35.46 -14.48 -20.40
N GLY A 389 36.57 -14.16 -19.75
CA GLY A 389 36.77 -14.40 -18.33
C GLY A 389 37.66 -15.61 -18.03
N ASP A 390 37.44 -16.28 -16.93
CA ASP A 390 38.26 -17.38 -16.45
C ASP A 390 38.07 -18.65 -17.31
N ARG A 391 39.19 -19.25 -17.72
CA ARG A 391 39.21 -20.45 -18.56
C ARG A 391 38.50 -21.65 -17.94
N HIS A 392 38.63 -21.84 -16.64
CA HIS A 392 37.94 -22.95 -15.93
C HIS A 392 36.42 -22.83 -16.06
N ARG A 393 35.90 -21.65 -15.91
CA ARG A 393 34.45 -21.37 -16.02
C ARG A 393 33.97 -21.52 -17.47
N ILE A 394 34.77 -21.11 -18.40
CA ILE A 394 34.47 -21.28 -19.85
C ILE A 394 34.41 -22.77 -20.21
N THR A 395 35.39 -23.58 -19.76
CA THR A 395 35.36 -25.04 -19.99
C THR A 395 34.22 -25.71 -19.28
N ALA A 396 33.97 -25.38 -18.00
CA ALA A 396 32.84 -25.92 -17.22
C ALA A 396 31.48 -25.61 -17.90
N THR A 397 31.33 -24.39 -18.44
CA THR A 397 30.11 -23.99 -19.18
C THR A 397 29.96 -24.77 -20.47
N THR A 398 31.04 -24.97 -21.21
CA THR A 398 31.00 -25.74 -22.47
C THR A 398 30.71 -27.21 -22.24
N GLU A 399 31.29 -27.82 -21.19
CA GLU A 399 31.00 -29.18 -20.77
C GLU A 399 29.55 -29.34 -20.32
N TYR A 400 29.04 -28.38 -19.56
CA TYR A 400 27.66 -28.38 -19.13
C TYR A 400 26.68 -28.32 -20.30
N LEU A 401 26.91 -27.40 -21.25
CA LEU A 401 26.09 -27.30 -22.47
C LEU A 401 26.17 -28.56 -23.35
N SER A 402 27.33 -29.22 -23.40
CA SER A 402 27.48 -30.49 -24.12
C SER A 402 26.77 -31.66 -23.43
N LYS A 403 26.77 -31.70 -22.10
CA LYS A 403 25.99 -32.69 -21.30
C LYS A 403 24.48 -32.52 -21.50
N LEU A 404 23.99 -31.30 -21.52
CA LEU A 404 22.57 -31.04 -21.79
C LEU A 404 22.14 -31.54 -23.19
N GLN A 405 23.07 -31.54 -24.16
CA GLN A 405 22.81 -32.08 -25.48
C GLN A 405 22.60 -33.60 -25.50
N SER A 406 23.32 -34.32 -24.62
CA SER A 406 23.20 -35.80 -24.53
C SER A 406 21.91 -36.24 -23.82
N ASP A 407 21.43 -35.43 -22.89
CA ASP A 407 20.27 -35.77 -22.03
C ASP A 407 18.92 -35.28 -22.58
N SER A 408 18.89 -34.72 -23.80
CA SER A 408 17.69 -34.11 -24.40
C SER A 408 16.62 -35.11 -24.79
N SER A 409 15.89 -35.62 -23.81
CA SER A 409 14.64 -36.34 -24.00
C SER A 409 13.46 -35.36 -23.95
N ARG A 410 12.96 -35.03 -25.14
CA ARG A 410 11.63 -34.48 -25.49
C ARG A 410 11.04 -33.45 -24.55
N SER A 411 11.00 -32.20 -25.00
CA SER A 411 10.24 -31.12 -24.39
C SER A 411 8.82 -31.07 -24.96
N ASP A 412 7.82 -31.02 -24.08
CA ASP A 412 6.40 -31.06 -24.48
C ASP A 412 5.82 -29.72 -24.98
N SER A 413 6.52 -28.59 -24.87
CA SER A 413 5.92 -27.28 -25.19
C SER A 413 6.72 -26.36 -26.13
N LEU A 414 8.05 -26.42 -26.11
CA LEU A 414 8.92 -25.62 -26.97
C LEU A 414 10.14 -26.46 -27.39
N GLU A 415 10.56 -26.30 -28.65
CA GLU A 415 11.73 -27.03 -29.19
C GLU A 415 13.02 -26.36 -28.77
N TRP A 416 13.88 -27.11 -28.10
CA TRP A 416 15.25 -26.74 -27.76
C TRP A 416 16.19 -27.31 -28.86
N LYS A 417 16.76 -26.43 -29.67
CA LYS A 417 17.64 -26.80 -30.77
C LYS A 417 19.08 -26.51 -30.39
N TYR A 418 19.95 -27.48 -30.62
CA TYR A 418 21.38 -27.34 -30.36
C TYR A 418 22.09 -26.89 -31.63
N GLU A 419 22.71 -25.72 -31.58
CA GLU A 419 23.52 -25.14 -32.67
C GLU A 419 25.00 -25.31 -32.32
N GLY A 420 25.60 -26.44 -32.73
CA GLY A 420 26.97 -26.80 -32.38
C GLY A 420 27.13 -27.22 -30.89
N LYS A 421 28.36 -27.20 -30.38
CA LYS A 421 28.70 -27.66 -29.02
C LYS A 421 28.43 -26.61 -27.93
N THR A 422 28.07 -25.39 -28.26
CA THR A 422 28.17 -24.25 -27.32
C THR A 422 26.99 -23.31 -27.34
N LYS A 423 26.04 -23.55 -28.24
CA LYS A 423 24.85 -22.71 -28.37
C LYS A 423 23.58 -23.55 -28.33
N ILE A 424 22.63 -23.12 -27.57
CA ILE A 424 21.27 -23.68 -27.52
C ILE A 424 20.32 -22.59 -28.00
N SER A 425 19.56 -22.87 -29.05
CA SER A 425 18.51 -21.98 -29.53
C SER A 425 17.13 -22.53 -29.12
N ILE A 426 16.25 -21.67 -28.66
CA ILE A 426 14.88 -21.98 -28.30
C ILE A 426 13.98 -21.11 -29.15
N ASP A 427 13.06 -21.73 -29.88
CA ASP A 427 12.05 -21.01 -30.65
C ASP A 427 10.84 -20.75 -29.72
N LEU A 428 10.63 -19.48 -29.37
CA LEU A 428 9.58 -19.06 -28.46
C LEU A 428 8.22 -18.90 -29.15
N GLY A 429 8.21 -18.73 -30.48
CA GLY A 429 7.00 -18.42 -31.24
C GLY A 429 6.45 -17.01 -31.00
N TYR A 430 7.17 -16.17 -30.26
CA TYR A 430 6.84 -14.77 -29.98
C TYR A 430 8.10 -13.93 -29.72
N VAL A 431 7.99 -12.62 -29.90
CA VAL A 431 9.05 -11.68 -29.55
C VAL A 431 9.15 -11.53 -28.05
N ALA A 432 10.18 -12.08 -27.43
CA ALA A 432 10.43 -11.91 -26.02
C ALA A 432 11.01 -10.53 -25.73
N ARG A 433 10.41 -9.81 -24.79
CA ARG A 433 10.85 -8.46 -24.42
C ARG A 433 12.01 -8.47 -23.43
N GLN A 434 12.01 -9.39 -22.49
CA GLN A 434 12.97 -9.44 -21.40
C GLN A 434 13.24 -10.88 -20.99
N ILE A 435 14.48 -11.15 -20.60
CA ILE A 435 14.88 -12.37 -19.89
C ILE A 435 15.23 -11.99 -18.46
N VAL A 436 14.80 -12.82 -17.52
CA VAL A 436 15.17 -12.70 -16.12
C VAL A 436 15.58 -14.06 -15.58
N TRP A 437 16.74 -14.12 -14.96
CA TRP A 437 17.23 -15.32 -14.29
C TRP A 437 16.74 -15.38 -12.84
N HIS A 438 16.47 -16.59 -12.39
CA HIS A 438 16.30 -16.87 -10.97
C HIS A 438 17.67 -16.99 -10.29
N HIS A 439 17.79 -16.56 -9.04
CA HIS A 439 19.07 -16.54 -8.30
C HIS A 439 19.82 -17.88 -8.29
N LYS A 440 19.12 -19.01 -8.38
CA LYS A 440 19.73 -20.36 -8.46
C LYS A 440 20.32 -20.69 -9.85
N GLY A 441 20.16 -19.85 -10.86
CA GLY A 441 20.72 -20.02 -12.18
C GLY A 441 20.19 -21.18 -13.03
N ASP A 442 19.34 -22.05 -12.48
CA ASP A 442 18.72 -23.17 -13.23
C ASP A 442 17.43 -22.75 -13.92
N TYR A 443 16.74 -21.74 -13.37
CA TYR A 443 15.48 -21.23 -13.91
C TYR A 443 15.64 -19.83 -14.48
N PHE A 444 15.00 -19.59 -15.61
CA PHE A 444 14.86 -18.26 -16.16
C PHE A 444 13.47 -18.09 -16.78
N ALA A 445 12.99 -16.87 -16.83
CA ALA A 445 11.68 -16.54 -17.38
C ALA A 445 11.77 -15.58 -18.55
N THR A 446 10.90 -15.79 -19.53
CA THR A 446 10.71 -14.92 -20.68
C THR A 446 9.27 -14.50 -20.80
N PHE A 447 9.00 -13.30 -21.30
CA PHE A 447 7.65 -12.85 -21.58
C PHE A 447 7.56 -12.01 -22.84
N ALA A 448 6.38 -12.00 -23.44
CA ALA A 448 6.03 -11.16 -24.57
C ALA A 448 5.19 -9.95 -24.18
N ASN A 449 5.39 -8.87 -24.88
CA ASN A 449 4.58 -7.67 -24.75
C ASN A 449 3.37 -7.75 -25.70
N SER A 450 2.46 -8.68 -25.45
CA SER A 450 1.26 -8.81 -26.28
C SER A 450 0.00 -8.91 -25.43
N LYS A 451 -1.15 -8.64 -26.06
CA LYS A 451 -2.46 -8.70 -25.38
C LYS A 451 -2.92 -10.13 -25.07
N SER A 452 -2.23 -11.14 -25.59
CA SER A 452 -2.60 -12.53 -25.34
C SER A 452 -2.07 -13.02 -23.99
N PRO A 453 -2.91 -13.65 -23.15
CA PRO A 453 -2.58 -13.98 -21.75
C PRO A 453 -1.59 -15.15 -21.58
N LYS A 454 -1.13 -15.78 -22.66
CA LYS A 454 -0.41 -17.06 -22.59
C LYS A 454 1.12 -16.96 -22.74
N LEU A 455 1.73 -15.82 -22.43
CA LEU A 455 3.08 -15.51 -22.91
C LEU A 455 4.12 -15.31 -21.81
N ILE A 456 3.96 -15.92 -20.64
CA ILE A 456 5.09 -16.11 -19.71
C ILE A 456 5.49 -17.58 -19.76
N TYR A 457 6.76 -17.81 -20.04
CA TYR A 457 7.38 -19.12 -19.91
C TYR A 457 8.43 -19.09 -18.83
N ILE A 458 8.46 -20.13 -18.05
CA ILE A 458 9.56 -20.44 -17.14
C ILE A 458 10.29 -21.62 -17.75
N HIS A 459 11.57 -21.40 -18.00
CA HIS A 459 12.46 -22.40 -18.56
C HIS A 459 13.33 -22.98 -17.47
N GLN A 460 13.48 -24.27 -17.44
CA GLN A 460 14.41 -24.99 -16.59
C GLN A 460 15.59 -25.48 -17.43
N LEU A 461 16.78 -25.01 -17.11
CA LEU A 461 17.98 -25.31 -17.88
C LEU A 461 18.40 -26.76 -17.75
N SER A 462 18.44 -27.29 -16.52
CA SER A 462 18.89 -28.66 -16.23
C SER A 462 18.07 -29.75 -16.92
N LYS A 463 16.80 -29.51 -17.19
CA LYS A 463 15.89 -30.47 -17.83
C LYS A 463 15.51 -30.09 -19.25
N CYS A 464 16.02 -28.99 -19.78
CA CYS A 464 15.66 -28.41 -21.08
C CYS A 464 14.14 -28.33 -21.29
N LYS A 465 13.41 -27.98 -20.25
CA LYS A 465 11.95 -27.90 -20.25
C LYS A 465 11.47 -26.46 -20.13
N SER A 466 10.39 -26.19 -20.85
CA SER A 466 9.72 -24.89 -20.83
C SER A 466 8.27 -25.06 -20.38
N GLN A 467 7.87 -24.36 -19.34
CA GLN A 467 6.55 -24.49 -18.74
C GLN A 467 5.81 -23.16 -18.73
N ARG A 468 4.49 -23.23 -18.84
CA ARG A 468 3.59 -22.10 -18.67
C ARG A 468 2.93 -22.20 -17.29
N PRO A 469 3.41 -21.46 -16.28
CA PRO A 469 2.88 -21.60 -14.93
C PRO A 469 1.46 -21.05 -14.79
N PHE A 470 1.04 -20.15 -15.69
CA PHE A 470 -0.24 -19.44 -15.56
C PHE A 470 -1.11 -19.62 -16.80
N SER A 471 -2.35 -20.07 -16.61
CA SER A 471 -3.32 -20.24 -17.71
C SER A 471 -3.98 -18.91 -18.11
N ARG A 472 -4.16 -17.99 -17.16
CA ARG A 472 -4.83 -16.70 -17.38
C ARG A 472 -4.12 -15.57 -16.67
N LEU A 473 -3.54 -14.67 -17.43
CA LEU A 473 -2.98 -13.41 -16.95
C LEU A 473 -3.82 -12.26 -17.48
N LYS A 474 -4.23 -11.34 -16.60
CA LYS A 474 -5.02 -10.17 -16.99
C LYS A 474 -4.12 -8.96 -17.17
N GLY A 475 -4.21 -8.27 -18.31
CA GLY A 475 -3.53 -7.02 -18.61
C GLY A 475 -2.26 -7.18 -19.44
N LEU A 476 -1.79 -6.05 -19.99
CA LEU A 476 -0.56 -5.97 -20.77
C LEU A 476 0.65 -6.07 -19.84
N MET A 477 1.54 -7.02 -20.06
CA MET A 477 2.75 -7.20 -19.28
C MET A 477 3.85 -6.28 -19.77
N THR A 478 4.53 -5.61 -18.86
CA THR A 478 5.60 -4.67 -19.17
C THR A 478 6.97 -5.12 -18.66
N VAL A 479 7.02 -5.71 -17.48
CA VAL A 479 8.25 -6.10 -16.78
C VAL A 479 8.05 -7.37 -15.98
N LEU A 480 9.09 -8.15 -15.83
CA LEU A 480 9.11 -9.37 -15.04
C LEU A 480 10.33 -9.37 -14.11
N SER A 481 10.19 -9.92 -12.89
CA SER A 481 11.32 -10.15 -11.98
C SER A 481 11.03 -11.29 -11.03
N PHE A 482 12.05 -12.07 -10.67
CA PHE A 482 11.96 -13.05 -9.60
C PHE A 482 12.25 -12.41 -8.24
N HIS A 483 11.68 -12.98 -7.20
CA HIS A 483 12.06 -12.65 -5.84
C HIS A 483 13.41 -13.33 -5.52
N PRO A 484 14.33 -12.63 -4.83
CA PRO A 484 15.66 -13.18 -4.57
C PRO A 484 15.67 -14.39 -3.63
N CYS A 485 14.77 -14.47 -2.66
CA CYS A 485 14.76 -15.51 -1.63
C CYS A 485 13.56 -16.47 -1.72
N GLU A 486 12.36 -15.95 -1.98
CA GLU A 486 11.11 -16.71 -2.00
C GLU A 486 10.74 -17.16 -3.43
N PRO A 487 9.98 -18.24 -3.58
CA PRO A 487 9.50 -18.71 -4.89
C PRO A 487 8.36 -17.84 -5.42
N LEU A 488 8.60 -16.52 -5.49
CA LEU A 488 7.64 -15.54 -5.97
C LEU A 488 8.08 -14.94 -7.29
N LEU A 489 7.10 -14.70 -8.16
CA LEU A 489 7.29 -14.02 -9.44
C LEU A 489 6.53 -12.70 -9.44
N PHE A 490 7.24 -11.62 -9.69
CA PHE A 490 6.67 -10.30 -9.88
C PHE A 490 6.38 -10.05 -11.35
N VAL A 491 5.14 -9.77 -11.65
CA VAL A 491 4.68 -9.44 -13.00
C VAL A 491 4.18 -8.01 -13.01
N GLY A 492 4.95 -7.11 -13.59
CA GLY A 492 4.52 -5.74 -13.84
C GLY A 492 3.54 -5.71 -15.00
N THR A 493 2.35 -5.19 -14.75
CA THR A 493 1.38 -4.85 -15.78
C THR A 493 1.38 -3.34 -15.99
N GLN A 494 0.56 -2.84 -16.89
CA GLN A 494 0.54 -1.41 -17.20
C GLN A 494 0.46 -0.51 -15.96
N ARG A 495 -0.38 -0.85 -14.97
CA ARG A 495 -0.64 -0.02 -13.76
C ARG A 495 -0.37 -0.72 -12.44
N HIS A 496 -0.25 -2.04 -12.44
CA HIS A 496 -0.20 -2.85 -11.24
C HIS A 496 0.93 -3.86 -11.30
N ILE A 497 1.50 -4.15 -10.14
CA ILE A 497 2.38 -5.30 -9.97
C ILE A 497 1.55 -6.42 -9.36
N ARG A 498 1.67 -7.61 -9.93
CA ARG A 498 1.06 -8.83 -9.42
C ARG A 498 2.16 -9.77 -8.97
N ILE A 499 2.02 -10.24 -7.75
CA ILE A 499 2.94 -11.20 -7.15
C ILE A 499 2.28 -12.56 -7.21
N TYR A 500 2.90 -13.47 -7.91
CA TYR A 500 2.47 -14.85 -8.05
C TYR A 500 3.36 -15.77 -7.22
N ASP A 501 2.74 -16.69 -6.52
CA ASP A 501 3.43 -17.79 -5.89
C ASP A 501 3.65 -18.89 -6.93
N LEU A 502 4.92 -19.24 -7.19
CA LEU A 502 5.29 -20.26 -8.18
C LEU A 502 5.01 -21.67 -7.69
N ALA A 503 5.04 -21.93 -6.38
CA ALA A 503 4.77 -23.24 -5.81
C ALA A 503 3.27 -23.59 -5.94
N LYS A 504 2.40 -22.61 -5.66
CA LYS A 504 0.93 -22.78 -5.73
C LYS A 504 0.33 -22.36 -7.06
N CYS A 505 1.12 -21.72 -7.93
CA CYS A 505 0.67 -21.10 -9.20
C CYS A 505 -0.51 -20.14 -9.05
N GLN A 506 -0.61 -19.45 -7.90
CA GLN A 506 -1.70 -18.54 -7.55
C GLN A 506 -1.24 -17.11 -7.34
N LEU A 507 -2.16 -16.16 -7.48
CA LEU A 507 -1.91 -14.75 -7.20
C LEU A 507 -1.88 -14.51 -5.68
N LYS A 508 -0.70 -14.17 -5.12
CA LYS A 508 -0.53 -13.87 -3.69
C LYS A 508 -0.97 -12.44 -3.33
N LYS A 509 -0.54 -11.44 -4.12
CA LYS A 509 -0.80 -10.01 -3.82
C LYS A 509 -0.88 -9.20 -5.11
N LYS A 510 -1.71 -8.16 -5.11
CA LYS A 510 -1.78 -7.14 -6.16
C LYS A 510 -1.39 -5.80 -5.56
N ILE A 511 -0.42 -5.11 -6.16
CA ILE A 511 0.12 -3.84 -5.69
C ILE A 511 -0.22 -2.74 -6.67
N MET A 512 -0.65 -1.60 -6.15
CA MET A 512 -0.91 -0.39 -6.93
C MET A 512 0.33 0.48 -6.91
N THR A 513 0.90 0.75 -8.08
CA THR A 513 2.17 1.51 -8.17
C THR A 513 1.98 3.03 -8.19
N GLY A 514 0.76 3.50 -8.40
CA GLY A 514 0.49 4.93 -8.61
C GLY A 514 0.90 5.45 -9.98
N SER A 515 1.58 4.63 -10.79
CA SER A 515 1.98 4.97 -12.15
C SER A 515 0.94 4.52 -13.16
N GLN A 516 0.76 5.30 -14.23
CA GLN A 516 -0.16 4.96 -15.33
C GLN A 516 0.43 3.88 -16.25
N TRP A 517 1.75 3.87 -16.43
CA TRP A 517 2.43 2.90 -17.26
C TRP A 517 3.81 2.57 -16.68
N ILE A 518 3.96 1.36 -16.20
CA ILE A 518 5.22 0.84 -15.65
C ILE A 518 6.18 0.56 -16.81
N SER A 519 7.38 1.15 -16.77
CA SER A 519 8.46 0.93 -17.73
C SER A 519 9.47 -0.10 -17.25
N SER A 520 9.85 0.00 -15.96
CA SER A 520 10.86 -0.84 -15.35
C SER A 520 10.55 -1.12 -13.88
N MET A 521 11.06 -2.21 -13.38
CA MET A 521 10.90 -2.66 -12.01
C MET A 521 12.18 -3.36 -11.55
N HIS A 522 12.60 -3.08 -10.34
CA HIS A 522 13.71 -3.77 -9.68
C HIS A 522 13.26 -4.21 -8.29
N VAL A 523 13.54 -5.46 -7.94
CA VAL A 523 13.26 -6.01 -6.61
C VAL A 523 14.53 -5.93 -5.79
N ASP A 524 14.42 -5.43 -4.57
CA ASP A 524 15.54 -5.32 -3.63
C ASP A 524 16.18 -6.70 -3.37
N PHE A 525 17.49 -6.73 -3.18
CA PHE A 525 18.25 -7.96 -2.91
C PHE A 525 17.80 -8.70 -1.65
N ARG A 526 17.18 -8.01 -0.71
CA ARG A 526 16.55 -8.61 0.48
C ARG A 526 15.12 -9.08 0.23
N GLY A 527 14.51 -8.69 -0.89
CA GLY A 527 13.16 -9.05 -1.27
C GLY A 527 12.04 -8.24 -0.61
N GLY A 528 12.34 -7.37 0.37
CA GLY A 528 11.33 -6.60 1.09
C GLY A 528 10.78 -5.40 0.32
N ASN A 529 11.53 -4.85 -0.63
CA ASN A 529 11.19 -3.63 -1.34
C ASN A 529 11.15 -3.82 -2.85
N VAL A 530 10.32 -3.01 -3.51
CA VAL A 530 10.23 -2.97 -4.97
C VAL A 530 10.32 -1.53 -5.46
N PHE A 531 11.21 -1.29 -6.39
CA PHE A 531 11.44 -0.01 -7.04
C PHE A 531 10.83 -0.02 -8.43
N VAL A 532 10.02 0.97 -8.75
CA VAL A 532 9.26 1.03 -9.99
C VAL A 532 9.49 2.36 -10.68
N GLY A 533 9.81 2.30 -11.96
CA GLY A 533 9.84 3.45 -12.84
C GLY A 533 8.66 3.46 -13.81
N GLY A 534 8.09 4.63 -14.05
CA GLY A 534 6.97 4.81 -14.97
C GLY A 534 7.26 5.74 -16.14
N HIS A 535 6.53 5.57 -17.24
CA HIS A 535 6.55 6.51 -18.36
C HIS A 535 5.97 7.89 -18.00
N ASP A 536 5.19 7.97 -16.94
CA ASP A 536 4.65 9.20 -16.34
C ASP A 536 5.64 9.98 -15.47
N ARG A 537 6.93 9.65 -15.58
CA ARG A 537 8.05 10.30 -14.87
C ARG A 537 8.06 10.05 -13.35
N ILE A 538 7.21 9.14 -12.89
CA ILE A 538 7.10 8.78 -11.48
C ILE A 538 8.08 7.63 -11.20
N PHE A 539 8.91 7.81 -10.19
CA PHE A 539 9.62 6.75 -9.51
C PHE A 539 8.88 6.44 -8.22
N SER A 540 8.56 5.18 -7.96
CA SER A 540 7.85 4.73 -6.78
C SER A 540 8.65 3.68 -6.03
N TRP A 541 8.76 3.87 -4.71
CA TRP A 541 9.30 2.89 -3.78
C TRP A 541 8.15 2.24 -3.04
N ILE A 542 8.08 0.92 -3.09
CA ILE A 542 7.02 0.11 -2.51
C ILE A 542 7.64 -0.85 -1.50
N ASP A 543 7.17 -0.80 -0.28
CA ASP A 543 7.46 -1.78 0.74
C ASP A 543 6.38 -2.87 0.71
N LEU A 544 6.81 -4.13 0.54
CA LEU A 544 5.90 -5.27 0.39
C LEU A 544 5.19 -5.65 1.69
N GLN A 545 5.82 -5.35 2.82
CA GLN A 545 5.30 -5.70 4.15
C GLN A 545 4.32 -4.63 4.63
N LEU A 546 4.61 -3.37 4.38
CA LEU A 546 3.87 -2.25 4.92
C LEU A 546 2.49 -2.10 4.26
N SER A 547 2.44 -2.03 2.93
CA SER A 547 1.17 -1.78 2.23
C SER A 547 1.13 -2.29 0.79
N SER A 548 -0.05 -2.17 0.16
CA SER A 548 -0.22 -2.38 -1.28
C SER A 548 -0.08 -1.10 -2.11
N LYS A 549 0.22 0.03 -1.46
CA LYS A 549 0.46 1.34 -2.07
C LYS A 549 1.93 1.71 -1.93
N PRO A 550 2.48 2.57 -2.80
CA PRO A 550 3.86 3.02 -2.67
C PRO A 550 4.06 3.80 -1.36
N TRP A 551 5.18 3.51 -0.70
CA TRP A 551 5.62 4.25 0.48
C TRP A 551 6.03 5.67 0.10
N LYS A 552 6.80 5.83 -0.99
CA LYS A 552 7.23 7.12 -1.51
C LYS A 552 7.15 7.14 -3.04
N SER A 553 6.69 8.26 -3.59
CA SER A 553 6.64 8.50 -5.04
C SER A 553 7.23 9.88 -5.34
N VAL A 554 8.18 9.92 -6.26
CA VAL A 554 8.90 11.16 -6.60
C VAL A 554 8.95 11.36 -8.11
N LYS A 555 9.01 12.64 -8.52
CA LYS A 555 9.13 13.07 -9.91
C LYS A 555 10.36 13.96 -10.05
N HIS A 556 11.50 13.38 -10.26
CA HIS A 556 12.73 14.14 -10.48
C HIS A 556 13.10 14.26 -11.96
N HIS A 557 12.57 13.38 -12.82
CA HIS A 557 12.76 13.40 -14.24
C HIS A 557 11.74 14.26 -14.98
N THR A 558 12.16 14.85 -16.10
CA THR A 558 11.29 15.64 -16.98
C THR A 558 10.67 14.80 -18.10
N ALA A 559 11.25 13.63 -18.40
CA ALA A 559 10.76 12.68 -19.40
C ALA A 559 10.52 11.29 -18.78
N ALA A 560 10.10 10.34 -19.61
CA ALA A 560 9.79 8.98 -19.17
C ALA A 560 11.00 8.26 -18.58
N ILE A 561 10.80 7.55 -17.46
CA ILE A 561 11.83 6.70 -16.87
C ILE A 561 11.89 5.39 -17.68
N ARG A 562 13.09 4.97 -18.10
CA ARG A 562 13.30 3.76 -18.89
C ARG A 562 13.80 2.57 -18.08
N ALA A 563 14.75 2.80 -17.19
CA ALA A 563 15.28 1.75 -16.34
C ALA A 563 15.46 2.24 -14.89
N VAL A 564 15.31 1.31 -13.98
CA VAL A 564 15.59 1.47 -12.55
C VAL A 564 16.52 0.33 -12.16
N THR A 565 17.60 0.65 -11.47
CA THR A 565 18.57 -0.32 -10.99
C THR A 565 19.00 0.01 -9.56
N GLN A 566 19.29 -1.01 -8.78
CA GLN A 566 19.80 -0.89 -7.42
C GLN A 566 21.21 -1.49 -7.36
N HIS A 567 22.06 -0.90 -6.55
CA HIS A 567 23.39 -1.44 -6.29
C HIS A 567 23.30 -2.60 -5.28
N PRO A 568 23.99 -3.74 -5.53
CA PRO A 568 23.89 -4.90 -4.63
C PRO A 568 24.50 -4.70 -3.24
N ARG A 569 25.54 -3.85 -3.11
CA ARG A 569 26.27 -3.63 -1.85
C ARG A 569 26.02 -2.29 -1.22
N TYR A 570 25.95 -1.22 -2.02
CA TYR A 570 25.75 0.14 -1.54
C TYR A 570 24.26 0.52 -1.55
N PRO A 571 23.83 1.40 -0.67
CA PRO A 571 22.46 1.88 -0.62
C PRO A 571 22.17 2.89 -1.75
N LEU A 572 22.47 2.50 -2.99
CA LEU A 572 22.32 3.32 -4.17
C LEU A 572 21.24 2.78 -5.09
N ILE A 573 20.41 3.68 -5.58
CA ILE A 573 19.43 3.41 -6.64
C ILE A 573 19.67 4.40 -7.76
N ALA A 574 19.64 3.95 -8.99
CA ALA A 574 19.70 4.83 -10.15
C ALA A 574 18.44 4.68 -11.00
N THR A 575 17.93 5.82 -11.45
CA THR A 575 16.86 5.89 -12.43
C THR A 575 17.37 6.62 -13.67
N VAL A 576 17.07 6.09 -14.83
CA VAL A 576 17.47 6.70 -16.12
C VAL A 576 16.24 7.03 -16.95
N SER A 577 16.33 8.13 -17.68
CA SER A 577 15.20 8.71 -18.39
C SER A 577 15.57 9.20 -19.80
N ASP A 578 14.55 9.40 -20.60
CA ASP A 578 14.63 10.02 -21.92
C ASP A 578 15.06 11.50 -21.89
N ASP A 579 15.16 12.12 -20.70
CA ASP A 579 15.69 13.47 -20.50
C ASP A 579 17.23 13.56 -20.56
N SER A 580 17.91 12.51 -20.98
CA SER A 580 19.38 12.37 -21.04
C SER A 580 20.04 12.46 -19.65
N THR A 581 19.29 12.21 -18.60
CA THR A 581 19.81 12.22 -17.23
C THR A 581 19.65 10.87 -16.54
N ALA A 582 20.64 10.53 -15.73
CA ALA A 582 20.56 9.48 -14.74
C ALA A 582 20.56 10.13 -13.35
N VAL A 583 19.54 9.87 -12.54
CA VAL A 583 19.47 10.35 -11.16
C VAL A 583 19.85 9.23 -10.22
N VAL A 584 20.84 9.51 -9.39
CA VAL A 584 21.33 8.59 -8.36
C VAL A 584 20.74 9.01 -7.01
N TYR A 585 20.16 8.07 -6.32
CA TYR A 585 19.58 8.22 -4.99
C TYR A 585 20.38 7.42 -3.98
N HIS A 586 20.56 7.99 -2.82
CA HIS A 586 20.96 7.24 -1.63
C HIS A 586 19.66 6.74 -0.96
N ALA A 587 19.51 5.44 -0.89
CA ALA A 587 18.30 4.79 -0.40
C ALA A 587 18.69 3.77 0.68
N ARG A 588 18.75 4.22 1.92
CA ARG A 588 19.06 3.36 3.06
C ARG A 588 17.78 2.74 3.61
N ILE A 589 17.70 1.44 3.55
CA ILE A 589 16.62 0.65 4.13
C ILE A 589 16.99 0.33 5.57
N ASN A 590 16.27 0.91 6.53
CA ASN A 590 16.50 0.63 7.94
C ASN A 590 15.82 -0.70 8.31
N SER A 591 16.53 -1.53 9.06
CA SER A 591 15.98 -2.79 9.60
C SER A 591 15.08 -2.54 10.81
N ASP A 592 15.26 -1.39 11.48
CA ASP A 592 14.46 -0.99 12.63
C ASP A 592 13.13 -0.37 12.18
N PRO A 593 11.98 -0.89 12.63
CA PRO A 593 10.67 -0.38 12.23
C PRO A 593 10.39 1.05 12.73
N PHE A 594 11.15 1.53 13.72
CA PHE A 594 11.00 2.87 14.29
C PHE A 594 11.82 3.95 13.56
N LYS A 595 12.77 3.54 12.71
CA LYS A 595 13.56 4.48 11.92
C LYS A 595 12.98 4.56 10.51
N GLU A 596 12.70 5.76 10.07
CA GLU A 596 12.26 5.99 8.70
C GLU A 596 13.37 5.61 7.70
N ASN A 597 12.97 5.06 6.57
CA ASN A 597 13.88 4.77 5.48
C ASN A 597 14.37 6.09 4.86
N GLU A 598 15.66 6.21 4.65
CA GLU A 598 16.25 7.39 4.05
C GLU A 598 16.18 7.29 2.53
N PHE A 599 15.70 8.34 1.90
CA PHE A 599 15.66 8.44 0.44
C PHE A 599 15.99 9.86 0.01
N VAL A 600 17.21 10.04 -0.49
CA VAL A 600 17.76 11.34 -0.87
C VAL A 600 18.33 11.28 -2.28
N PRO A 601 17.94 12.20 -3.19
CA PRO A 601 18.59 12.34 -4.49
C PRO A 601 19.98 12.96 -4.29
N VAL A 602 21.03 12.22 -4.65
CA VAL A 602 22.42 12.64 -4.40
C VAL A 602 23.00 13.36 -5.61
N ARG A 603 22.85 12.78 -6.79
CA ARG A 603 23.47 13.32 -8.01
C ARG A 603 22.59 13.13 -9.23
N ARG A 604 22.59 14.14 -10.10
CA ARG A 604 22.02 14.04 -11.45
C ARG A 604 23.17 14.03 -12.44
N LEU A 605 23.37 12.89 -13.08
CA LEU A 605 24.38 12.67 -14.09
C LEU A 605 23.77 12.99 -15.47
N ARG A 606 24.43 13.80 -16.26
CA ARG A 606 23.99 14.16 -17.60
C ARG A 606 24.86 13.48 -18.64
N THR A 607 24.23 12.95 -19.67
CA THR A 607 24.91 12.39 -20.84
C THR A 607 24.83 13.39 -21.99
N GLN A 608 25.94 13.52 -22.74
CA GLN A 608 26.01 14.40 -23.90
C GLN A 608 25.50 13.68 -25.16
N THR A 609 24.30 13.15 -25.11
CA THR A 609 23.73 12.43 -26.26
C THR A 609 22.72 13.27 -27.02
N ALA A 610 22.82 13.21 -28.33
CA ALA A 610 21.77 13.75 -29.19
C ALA A 610 20.51 12.89 -29.03
N GLN A 611 19.41 13.50 -28.60
CA GLN A 611 18.11 12.84 -28.54
C GLN A 611 17.71 12.43 -29.96
N ARG A 612 17.72 11.13 -30.24
CA ARG A 612 17.12 10.58 -31.45
C ARG A 612 15.71 10.13 -31.14
N SER A 613 14.74 10.61 -31.87
CA SER A 613 13.32 10.23 -31.72
C SER A 613 12.71 10.45 -30.30
N GLY A 614 13.23 11.42 -29.52
CA GLY A 614 12.77 11.67 -28.15
C GLY A 614 13.22 10.62 -27.12
N LEU A 615 14.09 9.70 -27.51
CA LEU A 615 14.70 8.68 -26.64
C LEU A 615 16.16 9.07 -26.36
N SER A 616 16.67 8.71 -25.18
CA SER A 616 18.05 8.99 -24.81
C SER A 616 18.73 7.80 -24.14
N ILE A 617 18.42 7.51 -22.88
CA ILE A 617 19.04 6.42 -22.13
C ILE A 617 18.03 5.29 -21.99
N LEU A 618 18.37 4.09 -22.47
CA LEU A 618 17.45 2.96 -22.51
C LEU A 618 17.65 1.97 -21.35
N ALA A 619 18.90 1.72 -20.97
CA ALA A 619 19.23 0.79 -19.90
C ALA A 619 20.33 1.36 -19.01
N ALA A 620 20.34 0.92 -17.76
CA ALA A 620 21.39 1.22 -16.81
C ALA A 620 21.63 0.01 -15.90
N ILE A 621 22.86 -0.14 -15.48
CA ILE A 621 23.27 -1.18 -14.55
C ILE A 621 24.39 -0.67 -13.66
N PHE A 622 24.35 -0.98 -12.37
CA PHE A 622 25.44 -0.73 -11.44
C PHE A 622 26.50 -1.82 -11.56
N HIS A 623 27.72 -1.43 -11.30
CA HIS A 623 28.82 -2.39 -11.12
C HIS A 623 28.59 -3.20 -9.84
N PRO A 624 28.82 -4.52 -9.84
CA PRO A 624 28.49 -5.35 -8.67
C PRO A 624 29.28 -5.02 -7.39
N SER A 625 30.53 -4.56 -7.51
CA SER A 625 31.42 -4.29 -6.35
C SER A 625 31.73 -2.81 -6.13
N GLN A 626 31.78 -2.00 -7.19
CA GLN A 626 32.13 -0.58 -7.15
C GLN A 626 30.90 0.31 -7.34
N SER A 627 30.94 1.53 -6.87
CA SER A 627 29.82 2.48 -6.99
C SER A 627 29.60 3.02 -8.42
N TRP A 628 30.11 2.34 -9.45
CA TRP A 628 30.05 2.80 -10.83
C TRP A 628 28.71 2.49 -11.48
N LEU A 629 28.27 3.41 -12.31
CA LEU A 629 27.05 3.26 -13.09
C LEU A 629 27.35 3.22 -14.58
N ILE A 630 26.87 2.19 -15.27
CA ILE A 630 26.95 2.08 -16.73
C ILE A 630 25.56 2.35 -17.31
N THR A 631 25.52 3.20 -18.32
CA THR A 631 24.30 3.55 -19.04
C THR A 631 24.43 3.25 -20.52
N ALA A 632 23.38 2.67 -21.10
CA ALA A 632 23.26 2.40 -22.52
C ALA A 632 22.38 3.45 -23.21
N GLN A 633 22.83 3.93 -24.35
CA GLN A 633 22.23 5.05 -25.06
C GLN A 633 21.64 4.66 -26.41
N VAL A 634 20.77 5.52 -26.91
CA VAL A 634 20.10 5.34 -28.21
C VAL A 634 21.06 5.50 -29.38
N ASP A 635 22.12 6.27 -29.21
CA ASP A 635 23.14 6.50 -30.25
C ASP A 635 24.15 5.34 -30.43
N GLY A 636 23.97 4.24 -29.69
CA GLY A 636 24.87 3.09 -29.72
C GLY A 636 26.05 3.21 -28.76
N SER A 637 26.18 4.29 -28.02
CA SER A 637 27.26 4.46 -27.05
C SER A 637 26.86 3.93 -25.66
N ILE A 638 27.86 3.49 -24.94
CA ILE A 638 27.76 3.08 -23.55
C ILE A 638 28.65 4.02 -22.74
N VAL A 639 28.11 4.58 -21.66
CA VAL A 639 28.81 5.56 -20.83
C VAL A 639 29.02 5.00 -19.44
N LEU A 640 30.23 5.13 -18.94
CA LEU A 640 30.62 4.79 -17.58
C LEU A 640 30.70 6.06 -16.72
N PHE A 641 30.03 6.04 -15.57
CA PHE A 641 30.13 7.05 -14.50
C PHE A 641 30.83 6.47 -13.30
N ILE A 642 31.77 7.24 -12.77
CA ILE A 642 32.58 6.89 -11.58
C ILE A 642 32.34 7.88 -10.46
#